data_d7402a615ff9e75bb987f21c1cf6768c
#
_entry.id   d7402a615ff9e75bb987f21c1cf6768c
#
_cell.length_a   1.000
_cell.length_b   1.000
_cell.length_c   1.000
_cell.angle_alpha   90.00
_cell.angle_beta   90.00
_cell.angle_gamma   90.00
#
_symmetry.space_group_name_H-M   'P 1'
#
loop_
_entity.id
_entity.type
_entity.pdbx_description
1 polymer ?
#
loop_
_entity_poly.entity_id
_entity_poly.type
_entity_poly.pdbx_seq_one_letter_code
_entity_poly.pdbx_strand_id
1 'polypeptide(L)'
;MNLLKITITTILWLMATVIFAQDKLTLSGYLKDAKNGEGLIGASVYVKELKTGISTNIYGFYSLTLPKGTYNLALSSVGYEKMAKEVTMSAQNITLNLEMKEEGKLLEEVVVKAKREDDNVKAIEMSVNKIDIKTMKKIPALLGEVDLVRAIQLLPGVSTVGEGATGFNVRGGGIDQNLVLLDDAPVYNSSHLWGFFSVFNPDAVKDVKLIKGGIPAQYGGRASSILDVRMKEGNTKKLEMNGGIGLIVSRLSIEAPIIKDKASFIVAARRSYADVLARPFLEEKNKNNLFSFYDLTAKVNYNINQKNTVFLSGYFGRDVIGQRFSLNWGNSTLSARWNHVFSDKLFMNSTVFYSDYDYLWDSDPDKKHPTNSFSWAANIVNKSIKPDFTYYFSPNSTLTFGGQLLAYSFKPGKTSVASGIGTLDFSLSDKNGLESSAYMGHELKVSEKFFLQYGLRFSQYDYSSDADVYYKRSSVPKSPENPDGIALEELKNTKGSTLQTYQNFEPRFSAKLEIGESTSLKASYNRMTQYIHLLSNTAAATPFDIWTSSSNNIKPQIVDQVALGFFKNFGLMGNEYEASVEGYYKDLKNQIDYADNTNLFLNPTFEKDLLFGKGRAYGIEFFLKKNKGKLTGWASYTLGKSERQIEGLNQNNWYPTRYDRTHTLNLVGQYELNNRWSLGAIFSYVTGVPYSLPEQKIIQDGTPIPITPQGTRGNVRVPDYHRLDLSATHRNKRKLFKKGDTEWVFSIYNVYARRNPFAVYGKINEDNPVQIDGIQQSIIGSLVPSITYNFKF
;
A
#
# COMPACT_ATOMS: atom_id res chain seq x y z
N MET A 1 16.11 -57.92 -4.92
CA MET A 1 17.42 -57.76 -4.24
C MET A 1 18.04 -56.39 -4.45
N ASN A 2 17.89 -55.74 -5.59
CA ASN A 2 18.49 -54.40 -5.86
C ASN A 2 17.76 -53.23 -5.19
N LEU A 3 16.42 -53.25 -5.07
CA LEU A 3 15.69 -52.20 -4.38
C LEU A 3 16.03 -52.12 -2.88
N LEU A 4 16.17 -53.28 -2.23
CA LEU A 4 16.51 -53.35 -0.79
C LEU A 4 17.92 -52.78 -0.52
N LYS A 5 18.89 -53.03 -1.44
CA LYS A 5 20.23 -52.47 -1.34
C LYS A 5 20.25 -50.96 -1.53
N ILE A 6 19.45 -50.40 -2.47
CA ILE A 6 19.34 -48.97 -2.69
C ILE A 6 18.71 -48.31 -1.45
N THR A 7 17.64 -48.86 -0.88
CA THR A 7 17.00 -48.33 0.30
C THR A 7 17.92 -48.36 1.53
N ILE A 8 18.65 -49.42 1.74
CA ILE A 8 19.62 -49.55 2.84
C ILE A 8 20.80 -48.57 2.64
N THR A 9 21.29 -48.39 1.41
CA THR A 9 22.37 -47.43 1.12
C THR A 9 21.90 -45.98 1.31
N THR A 10 20.65 -45.65 0.95
CA THR A 10 20.06 -44.34 1.15
C THR A 10 19.83 -44.05 2.63
N ILE A 11 19.38 -45.03 3.43
CA ILE A 11 19.21 -44.92 4.88
C ILE A 11 20.58 -44.79 5.58
N LEU A 12 21.60 -45.55 5.15
CA LEU A 12 22.96 -45.41 5.67
C LEU A 12 23.58 -44.05 5.32
N TRP A 13 23.33 -43.52 4.12
CA TRP A 13 23.76 -42.17 3.73
C TRP A 13 23.05 -41.08 4.54
N LEU A 14 21.75 -41.23 4.79
CA LEU A 14 20.99 -40.34 5.68
C LEU A 14 21.47 -40.46 7.14
N MET A 15 21.84 -41.65 7.62
CA MET A 15 22.41 -41.79 8.97
C MET A 15 23.83 -41.24 9.08
N ALA A 16 24.66 -41.33 8.02
CA ALA A 16 26.02 -40.80 8.03
C ALA A 16 26.07 -39.24 8.07
N THR A 17 25.02 -38.57 7.63
CA THR A 17 24.92 -37.11 7.74
C THR A 17 24.61 -36.61 9.15
N VAL A 18 24.26 -37.48 10.09
CA VAL A 18 23.92 -37.11 11.48
C VAL A 18 25.17 -37.01 12.41
N ILE A 19 26.34 -37.49 11.96
CA ILE A 19 27.50 -37.73 12.86
C ILE A 19 28.44 -36.54 13.00
N PHE A 20 28.26 -35.41 12.28
CA PHE A 20 29.05 -34.20 12.47
C PHE A 20 28.23 -33.02 12.96
N ALA A 21 27.30 -33.19 13.89
CA ALA A 21 26.68 -32.10 14.60
C ALA A 21 27.66 -31.56 15.64
N GLN A 22 28.52 -30.59 15.25
CA GLN A 22 29.15 -29.73 16.24
C GLN A 22 28.04 -29.22 17.16
N ASP A 23 28.24 -29.30 18.50
CA ASP A 23 27.33 -28.74 19.50
C ASP A 23 27.06 -27.26 19.17
N LYS A 24 25.96 -26.99 18.50
CA LYS A 24 25.53 -25.61 18.15
C LYS A 24 24.56 -25.10 19.19
N LEU A 25 24.83 -23.89 19.65
CA LEU A 25 23.98 -23.17 20.60
C LEU A 25 23.31 -21.99 19.91
N THR A 26 22.14 -21.60 20.38
CA THR A 26 21.39 -20.48 19.79
C THR A 26 21.48 -19.26 20.70
N LEU A 27 21.87 -18.13 20.09
CA LEU A 27 21.76 -16.80 20.65
C LEU A 27 20.51 -16.14 20.10
N SER A 28 19.56 -15.80 20.95
CA SER A 28 18.30 -15.14 20.58
C SER A 28 18.04 -13.91 21.43
N GLY A 29 17.11 -13.04 21.03
CA GLY A 29 16.73 -11.89 21.80
C GLY A 29 16.14 -10.77 20.98
N TYR A 30 16.01 -9.60 21.62
CA TYR A 30 15.47 -8.40 20.99
C TYR A 30 16.50 -7.28 20.93
N LEU A 31 16.55 -6.56 19.81
CA LEU A 31 17.19 -5.25 19.70
C LEU A 31 16.13 -4.16 19.76
N LYS A 32 16.29 -3.21 20.68
CA LYS A 32 15.34 -2.12 20.93
C LYS A 32 16.00 -0.76 20.86
N ASP A 33 15.19 0.26 20.61
CA ASP A 33 15.58 1.66 20.74
C ASP A 33 15.69 2.03 22.23
N ALA A 34 16.85 2.52 22.63
CA ALA A 34 17.11 2.92 24.05
C ALA A 34 16.24 4.11 24.51
N LYS A 35 15.73 4.93 23.57
CA LYS A 35 14.96 6.15 23.87
C LYS A 35 13.49 5.88 24.12
N ASN A 36 12.88 4.95 23.40
CA ASN A 36 11.45 4.67 23.47
C ASN A 36 11.11 3.21 23.80
N GLY A 37 12.09 2.27 23.69
CA GLY A 37 11.92 0.84 23.96
C GLY A 37 11.29 0.05 22.82
N GLU A 38 11.04 0.64 21.67
CA GLU A 38 10.50 -0.06 20.48
C GLU A 38 11.50 -1.02 19.87
N GLY A 39 11.01 -2.15 19.32
CA GLY A 39 11.84 -3.09 18.57
C GLY A 39 12.42 -2.47 17.31
N LEU A 40 13.72 -2.70 17.04
CA LEU A 40 14.41 -2.21 15.85
C LEU A 40 14.20 -3.18 14.68
N ILE A 41 13.53 -2.72 13.63
CA ILE A 41 13.22 -3.50 12.43
C ILE A 41 14.45 -3.60 11.53
N GLY A 42 14.82 -4.82 11.12
CA GLY A 42 15.90 -5.04 10.17
C GLY A 42 17.29 -4.66 10.69
N ALA A 43 17.45 -4.50 12.01
CA ALA A 43 18.76 -4.25 12.61
C ALA A 43 19.67 -5.47 12.42
N SER A 44 20.94 -5.26 12.13
CA SER A 44 21.90 -6.33 11.87
C SER A 44 22.57 -6.81 13.15
N VAL A 45 22.60 -8.12 13.33
CA VAL A 45 23.41 -8.84 14.32
C VAL A 45 24.43 -9.66 13.55
N TYR A 46 25.68 -9.23 13.54
CA TYR A 46 26.75 -9.81 12.73
C TYR A 46 27.87 -10.37 13.62
N VAL A 47 28.29 -11.61 13.38
CA VAL A 47 29.40 -12.29 14.06
C VAL A 47 30.65 -12.12 13.22
N LYS A 48 31.66 -11.40 13.73
CA LYS A 48 32.86 -11.04 12.99
C LYS A 48 33.71 -12.26 12.64
N GLU A 49 33.91 -13.16 13.60
CA GLU A 49 34.75 -14.36 13.47
C GLU A 49 34.25 -15.35 12.42
N LEU A 50 32.92 -15.48 12.34
CA LEU A 50 32.28 -16.42 11.42
C LEU A 50 31.80 -15.75 10.12
N LYS A 51 31.99 -14.44 9.97
CA LYS A 51 31.53 -13.63 8.83
C LYS A 51 30.08 -13.89 8.46
N THR A 52 29.23 -14.16 9.48
CA THR A 52 27.82 -14.48 9.33
C THR A 52 26.97 -13.60 10.23
N GLY A 53 25.69 -13.46 9.94
CA GLY A 53 24.79 -12.66 10.74
C GLY A 53 23.33 -12.79 10.28
N ILE A 54 22.45 -12.16 11.02
CA ILE A 54 21.02 -12.11 10.75
C ILE A 54 20.48 -10.70 10.97
N SER A 55 19.39 -10.37 10.32
CA SER A 55 18.64 -9.14 10.60
C SER A 55 17.49 -9.45 11.56
N THR A 56 17.18 -8.50 12.44
CA THR A 56 15.99 -8.61 13.29
C THR A 56 14.72 -8.58 12.44
N ASN A 57 13.70 -9.32 12.89
CA ASN A 57 12.37 -9.27 12.28
C ASN A 57 11.68 -7.90 12.54
N ILE A 58 10.45 -7.75 12.08
CA ILE A 58 9.65 -6.51 12.23
C ILE A 58 9.32 -6.15 13.70
N TYR A 59 9.63 -7.02 14.65
CA TYR A 59 9.45 -6.81 16.09
C TYR A 59 10.77 -6.61 16.84
N GLY A 60 11.89 -6.59 16.12
CA GLY A 60 13.22 -6.50 16.70
C GLY A 60 13.79 -7.83 17.21
N PHE A 61 13.12 -8.97 17.00
CA PHE A 61 13.60 -10.29 17.40
C PHE A 61 14.63 -10.83 16.42
N TYR A 62 15.67 -11.48 16.98
CA TYR A 62 16.69 -12.19 16.21
C TYR A 62 16.99 -13.57 16.82
N SER A 63 17.47 -14.48 15.99
CA SER A 63 17.89 -15.82 16.41
C SER A 63 19.07 -16.28 15.55
N LEU A 64 20.17 -16.62 16.18
CA LEU A 64 21.43 -16.94 15.54
C LEU A 64 22.04 -18.20 16.16
N THR A 65 22.10 -19.31 15.41
CA THR A 65 22.66 -20.58 15.85
C THR A 65 24.14 -20.66 15.47
N LEU A 66 25.04 -20.79 16.46
CA LEU A 66 26.49 -20.73 16.34
C LEU A 66 27.13 -21.98 16.99
N PRO A 67 28.35 -22.40 16.55
CA PRO A 67 29.17 -23.34 17.30
C PRO A 67 29.51 -22.81 18.70
N LYS A 68 29.99 -23.66 19.58
CA LYS A 68 30.58 -23.20 20.86
C LYS A 68 31.81 -22.34 20.59
N GLY A 69 31.97 -21.25 21.36
CA GLY A 69 33.08 -20.30 21.17
C GLY A 69 32.76 -18.92 21.75
N THR A 70 33.76 -18.03 21.76
CA THR A 70 33.61 -16.62 22.12
C THR A 70 33.59 -15.78 20.84
N TYR A 71 32.60 -14.90 20.73
CA TYR A 71 32.30 -14.15 19.51
C TYR A 71 32.11 -12.65 19.79
N ASN A 72 32.61 -11.82 18.88
CA ASN A 72 32.36 -10.40 18.87
C ASN A 72 31.20 -10.06 17.94
N LEU A 73 30.05 -9.77 18.53
CA LEU A 73 28.89 -9.31 17.81
C LEU A 73 29.07 -7.86 17.40
N ALA A 74 28.85 -7.55 16.14
CA ALA A 74 28.69 -6.20 15.63
C ALA A 74 27.20 -5.93 15.37
N LEU A 75 26.64 -4.98 16.12
CA LEU A 75 25.23 -4.60 16.03
C LEU A 75 25.13 -3.25 15.32
N SER A 76 24.23 -3.16 14.34
CA SER A 76 24.03 -1.93 13.58
C SER A 76 22.59 -1.78 13.11
N SER A 77 22.07 -0.55 13.15
CA SER A 77 20.78 -0.16 12.61
C SER A 77 20.87 1.25 12.04
N VAL A 78 20.05 1.56 11.03
CA VAL A 78 20.04 2.89 10.38
C VAL A 78 19.65 3.97 11.38
N GLY A 79 20.50 4.98 11.56
CA GLY A 79 20.28 6.09 12.49
C GLY A 79 20.64 5.79 13.95
N TYR A 80 21.32 4.67 14.22
CA TYR A 80 21.76 4.27 15.56
C TYR A 80 23.27 4.11 15.63
N GLU A 81 23.84 4.40 16.82
CA GLU A 81 25.24 4.16 17.12
C GLU A 81 25.56 2.66 16.99
N LYS A 82 26.69 2.33 16.36
CA LYS A 82 27.15 0.95 16.31
C LYS A 82 27.50 0.45 17.69
N MET A 83 27.12 -0.79 17.97
CA MET A 83 27.46 -1.46 19.22
C MET A 83 28.29 -2.73 18.93
N ALA A 84 29.33 -2.97 19.74
CA ALA A 84 30.03 -4.23 19.79
C ALA A 84 29.74 -4.91 21.15
N LYS A 85 29.52 -6.23 21.12
CA LYS A 85 29.27 -7.01 22.33
C LYS A 85 29.94 -8.38 22.24
N GLU A 86 30.77 -8.70 23.19
CA GLU A 86 31.37 -10.03 23.33
C GLU A 86 30.34 -11.00 23.97
N VAL A 87 30.22 -12.22 23.43
CA VAL A 87 29.36 -13.28 23.91
C VAL A 87 30.08 -14.61 23.85
N THR A 88 30.07 -15.37 24.97
CA THR A 88 30.67 -16.71 25.05
C THR A 88 29.57 -17.78 25.04
N MET A 89 29.52 -18.58 23.97
CA MET A 89 28.61 -19.70 23.78
C MET A 89 29.29 -20.98 24.29
N SER A 90 29.02 -21.38 25.54
CA SER A 90 29.77 -22.49 26.17
C SER A 90 28.91 -23.72 26.50
N ALA A 91 27.75 -23.55 27.15
CA ALA A 91 27.00 -24.66 27.72
C ALA A 91 25.51 -24.71 27.27
N GLN A 92 24.86 -23.58 27.12
CA GLN A 92 23.41 -23.49 26.84
C GLN A 92 23.11 -22.33 25.91
N ASN A 93 21.91 -22.32 25.38
CA ASN A 93 21.39 -21.19 24.59
C ASN A 93 21.38 -19.91 25.42
N ILE A 94 21.56 -18.77 24.77
CA ILE A 94 21.64 -17.45 25.42
C ILE A 94 20.52 -16.56 24.90
N THR A 95 19.74 -15.98 25.80
CA THR A 95 18.83 -14.88 25.47
C THR A 95 19.49 -13.55 25.78
N LEU A 96 19.72 -12.71 24.77
CA LEU A 96 20.42 -11.42 24.89
C LEU A 96 19.55 -10.30 24.31
N ASN A 97 18.94 -9.51 25.20
CA ASN A 97 18.18 -8.31 24.84
C ASN A 97 19.10 -7.08 24.96
N LEU A 98 19.13 -6.27 23.90
CA LEU A 98 20.02 -5.09 23.85
C LEU A 98 19.24 -3.86 23.41
N GLU A 99 19.69 -2.69 23.88
CA GLU A 99 19.16 -1.39 23.49
C GLU A 99 20.25 -0.60 22.76
N MET A 100 19.88 -0.04 21.58
CA MET A 100 20.76 0.81 20.78
C MET A 100 20.36 2.27 20.92
N LYS A 101 21.36 3.16 21.01
CA LYS A 101 21.14 4.61 21.09
C LYS A 101 21.04 5.20 19.69
N GLU A 102 20.11 6.16 19.49
CA GLU A 102 20.10 6.97 18.27
C GLU A 102 21.43 7.70 18.12
N GLU A 103 21.96 7.77 16.89
CA GLU A 103 23.17 8.53 16.57
C GLU A 103 22.90 10.01 16.84
N GLY A 104 23.64 10.59 17.79
CA GLY A 104 23.54 12.00 18.14
C GLY A 104 23.90 12.87 16.92
N LYS A 105 23.28 14.05 16.77
CA LYS A 105 23.71 15.05 15.79
C LYS A 105 25.12 15.54 16.15
N LEU A 106 26.16 14.85 15.69
CA LEU A 106 27.52 15.38 15.74
C LEU A 106 27.67 16.49 14.70
N LEU A 107 27.90 17.71 15.22
CA LEU A 107 28.53 18.81 14.54
C LEU A 107 30.00 18.43 14.39
N GLU A 108 30.33 17.80 13.28
CA GLU A 108 31.65 17.76 12.64
C GLU A 108 31.85 16.45 11.89
N GLU A 109 32.42 16.57 10.75
CA GLU A 109 32.70 15.54 9.76
C GLU A 109 33.68 14.48 10.32
N VAL A 110 33.12 13.46 10.97
CA VAL A 110 33.85 12.22 11.19
C VAL A 110 33.28 11.17 10.30
N VAL A 111 33.97 10.85 9.22
CA VAL A 111 33.71 9.73 8.33
C VAL A 111 33.85 8.43 9.12
N VAL A 112 32.78 8.01 9.80
CA VAL A 112 32.69 6.66 10.31
C VAL A 112 31.86 5.86 9.30
N LYS A 113 32.53 5.03 8.50
CA LYS A 113 31.94 4.00 7.64
C LYS A 113 31.12 3.03 8.51
N ALA A 114 29.88 3.32 8.73
CA ALA A 114 29.00 2.50 9.51
C ALA A 114 27.55 2.63 9.11
N LYS A 115 27.23 2.03 7.95
CA LYS A 115 25.82 1.86 7.58
C LYS A 115 25.70 0.67 6.63
N ARG A 116 24.66 -0.17 6.80
CA ARG A 116 24.11 -0.91 5.65
C ARG A 116 23.36 0.09 4.77
N GLU A 117 24.10 0.99 4.16
CA GLU A 117 23.64 1.79 3.01
C GLU A 117 23.47 0.90 1.78
N ASP A 118 23.76 -0.37 1.91
CA ASP A 118 23.76 -1.39 0.89
C ASP A 118 22.59 -2.39 1.02
N ASP A 119 21.52 -2.05 1.78
CA ASP A 119 20.31 -2.88 1.85
C ASP A 119 19.71 -3.14 0.46
N ASN A 120 19.74 -2.15 -0.44
CA ASN A 120 19.30 -2.31 -1.81
C ASN A 120 20.12 -3.37 -2.58
N VAL A 121 21.40 -3.55 -2.24
CA VAL A 121 22.30 -4.56 -2.84
C VAL A 121 22.26 -5.86 -2.04
N LYS A 122 22.32 -5.80 -0.71
CA LYS A 122 22.52 -6.95 0.20
C LYS A 122 21.23 -7.72 0.54
N ALA A 123 20.08 -7.05 0.65
CA ALA A 123 18.82 -7.75 0.89
C ALA A 123 18.44 -8.64 -0.30
N ILE A 124 17.87 -9.82 -0.04
CA ILE A 124 17.37 -10.71 -1.09
C ILE A 124 16.10 -10.14 -1.73
N GLU A 125 15.35 -9.37 -0.97
CA GLU A 125 14.14 -8.72 -1.42
C GLU A 125 14.40 -7.90 -2.70
N MET A 126 13.57 -8.09 -3.70
CA MET A 126 13.61 -7.36 -4.97
C MET A 126 12.41 -6.44 -5.09
N SER A 127 12.61 -5.27 -5.70
CA SER A 127 11.52 -4.29 -5.95
C SER A 127 10.78 -3.86 -4.67
N VAL A 128 11.52 -3.76 -3.56
CA VAL A 128 11.00 -3.32 -2.26
C VAL A 128 11.55 -1.94 -1.93
N ASN A 129 10.66 -1.01 -1.68
CA ASN A 129 11.00 0.34 -1.26
C ASN A 129 10.58 0.54 0.21
N LYS A 130 11.56 0.80 1.07
CA LYS A 130 11.34 1.26 2.44
C LYS A 130 11.42 2.78 2.47
N ILE A 131 10.43 3.43 3.05
CA ILE A 131 10.36 4.89 3.13
C ILE A 131 10.60 5.31 4.57
N ASP A 132 11.66 6.09 4.76
CA ASP A 132 11.96 6.70 6.06
C ASP A 132 11.04 7.90 6.31
N ILE A 133 10.29 7.84 7.41
CA ILE A 133 9.37 8.91 7.84
C ILE A 133 10.10 10.24 8.07
N LYS A 134 11.36 10.21 8.55
CA LYS A 134 12.17 11.43 8.73
C LYS A 134 12.45 12.10 7.37
N THR A 135 12.70 11.33 6.33
CA THR A 135 12.89 11.82 4.96
C THR A 135 11.58 12.39 4.40
N MET A 136 10.44 11.71 4.60
CA MET A 136 9.13 12.20 4.16
C MET A 136 8.76 13.55 4.78
N LYS A 137 9.07 13.78 6.04
CA LYS A 137 8.80 15.05 6.74
C LYS A 137 9.59 16.25 6.18
N LYS A 138 10.61 16.01 5.37
CA LYS A 138 11.45 17.05 4.78
C LYS A 138 11.07 17.42 3.34
N ILE A 139 10.27 16.60 2.65
CA ILE A 139 9.84 16.92 1.30
C ILE A 139 8.66 17.91 1.31
N PRO A 140 8.50 18.74 0.24
CA PRO A 140 7.35 19.64 0.11
C PRO A 140 6.03 18.91 0.31
N ALA A 141 5.21 19.43 1.20
CA ALA A 141 3.92 18.86 1.58
C ALA A 141 2.76 19.64 0.95
N LEU A 142 1.76 18.96 0.43
CA LEU A 142 0.54 19.61 -0.04
C LEU A 142 -0.19 20.22 1.15
N LEU A 143 -0.52 21.50 1.04
CA LEU A 143 -1.26 22.24 2.09
C LEU A 143 -0.64 22.10 3.48
N GLY A 144 0.68 21.83 3.53
CA GLY A 144 1.45 21.74 4.76
C GLY A 144 1.34 20.41 5.52
N GLU A 145 0.61 19.41 4.98
CA GLU A 145 0.48 18.07 5.58
C GLU A 145 1.37 17.04 4.88
N VAL A 146 2.20 16.38 5.66
CA VAL A 146 3.07 15.28 5.19
C VAL A 146 2.21 14.06 4.84
N ASP A 147 2.32 13.56 3.62
CA ASP A 147 1.48 12.50 3.09
C ASP A 147 2.28 11.28 2.64
N LEU A 148 1.95 10.12 3.20
CA LEU A 148 2.62 8.86 2.92
C LEU A 148 2.35 8.35 1.51
N VAL A 149 1.07 8.37 1.06
CA VAL A 149 0.70 7.87 -0.26
C VAL A 149 1.32 8.75 -1.35
N ARG A 150 1.36 10.07 -1.16
CA ARG A 150 2.06 10.97 -2.08
C ARG A 150 3.57 10.71 -2.12
N ALA A 151 4.19 10.41 -0.99
CA ALA A 151 5.61 10.08 -0.98
C ALA A 151 5.93 8.79 -1.75
N ILE A 152 5.08 7.77 -1.67
CA ILE A 152 5.28 6.55 -2.47
C ILE A 152 5.02 6.76 -3.96
N GLN A 153 4.16 7.70 -4.36
CA GLN A 153 3.94 8.06 -5.76
C GLN A 153 5.19 8.68 -6.43
N LEU A 154 6.17 9.14 -5.66
CA LEU A 154 7.46 9.65 -6.16
C LEU A 154 8.49 8.54 -6.43
N LEU A 155 8.15 7.28 -6.17
CA LEU A 155 9.02 6.11 -6.37
C LEU A 155 8.87 5.54 -7.78
N PRO A 156 9.92 4.84 -8.31
CA PRO A 156 9.82 4.24 -9.63
C PRO A 156 8.76 3.13 -9.67
N GLY A 157 8.06 3.02 -10.80
CA GLY A 157 6.99 2.05 -11.01
C GLY A 157 5.68 2.38 -10.28
N VAL A 158 5.57 3.55 -9.65
CA VAL A 158 4.34 4.02 -9.00
C VAL A 158 3.80 5.22 -9.75
N SER A 159 2.52 5.26 -10.00
CA SER A 159 1.84 6.35 -10.69
C SER A 159 0.47 6.65 -10.07
N THR A 160 -0.11 7.77 -10.47
CA THR A 160 -1.49 8.15 -10.15
C THR A 160 -2.17 8.69 -11.39
N VAL A 161 -3.47 8.64 -11.46
CA VAL A 161 -4.22 9.18 -12.61
C VAL A 161 -4.35 10.71 -12.60
N GLY A 162 -3.92 11.37 -11.52
CA GLY A 162 -3.90 12.84 -11.45
C GLY A 162 -4.12 13.38 -10.05
N GLU A 163 -4.31 14.70 -9.95
CA GLU A 163 -4.70 15.38 -8.71
C GLU A 163 -6.14 15.01 -8.34
N GLY A 164 -6.40 14.83 -7.05
CA GLY A 164 -7.73 14.43 -6.58
C GLY A 164 -8.12 12.99 -6.93
N ALA A 165 -7.15 12.16 -7.35
CA ALA A 165 -7.37 10.74 -7.56
C ALA A 165 -7.01 9.95 -6.30
N THR A 166 -7.92 9.11 -5.84
CA THR A 166 -7.65 8.22 -4.71
C THR A 166 -6.69 7.11 -5.10
N GLY A 167 -5.81 6.70 -4.15
CA GLY A 167 -4.94 5.56 -4.32
C GLY A 167 -3.73 5.79 -5.24
N PHE A 168 -3.16 4.70 -5.70
CA PHE A 168 -1.97 4.67 -6.58
C PHE A 168 -1.97 3.40 -7.43
N ASN A 169 -1.26 3.46 -8.55
CA ASN A 169 -1.07 2.35 -9.48
C ASN A 169 0.38 1.87 -9.42
N VAL A 170 0.62 0.57 -9.46
CA VAL A 170 1.95 -0.02 -9.40
C VAL A 170 2.19 -0.92 -10.59
N ARG A 171 3.24 -0.61 -11.39
CA ARG A 171 3.64 -1.41 -12.55
C ARG A 171 2.44 -1.75 -13.45
N GLY A 172 1.64 -0.74 -13.79
CA GLY A 172 0.48 -0.89 -14.66
C GLY A 172 -0.66 -1.73 -14.08
N GLY A 173 -0.70 -1.93 -12.76
CA GLY A 173 -1.83 -2.55 -12.07
C GLY A 173 -2.88 -1.52 -11.67
N GLY A 174 -4.13 -1.96 -11.52
CA GLY A 174 -5.25 -1.16 -11.01
C GLY A 174 -5.09 -0.79 -9.53
N ILE A 175 -5.85 0.22 -9.08
CA ILE A 175 -5.84 0.65 -7.67
C ILE A 175 -6.26 -0.50 -6.74
N ASP A 176 -7.29 -1.27 -7.15
CA ASP A 176 -7.81 -2.44 -6.44
C ASP A 176 -6.83 -3.62 -6.37
N GLN A 177 -5.82 -3.61 -7.23
CA GLN A 177 -4.77 -4.65 -7.26
C GLN A 177 -3.64 -4.42 -6.25
N ASN A 178 -3.71 -3.35 -5.46
CA ASN A 178 -2.76 -3.08 -4.38
C ASN A 178 -3.36 -3.47 -3.03
N LEU A 179 -2.63 -4.24 -2.23
CA LEU A 179 -2.99 -4.51 -0.85
C LEU A 179 -2.41 -3.43 0.05
N VAL A 180 -3.29 -2.60 0.61
CA VAL A 180 -2.90 -1.54 1.54
C VAL A 180 -3.23 -2.00 2.95
N LEU A 181 -2.22 -2.13 3.80
CA LEU A 181 -2.34 -2.65 5.16
C LEU A 181 -1.93 -1.59 6.19
N LEU A 182 -2.70 -1.49 7.25
CA LEU A 182 -2.34 -0.79 8.49
C LEU A 182 -2.35 -1.80 9.64
N ASP A 183 -1.15 -2.11 10.17
CA ASP A 183 -0.96 -3.16 11.19
C ASP A 183 -1.69 -4.49 10.85
N ASP A 184 -1.50 -5.00 9.62
CA ASP A 184 -2.09 -6.20 9.01
C ASP A 184 -3.56 -6.08 8.58
N ALA A 185 -4.33 -5.09 9.04
CA ALA A 185 -5.71 -4.87 8.60
C ALA A 185 -5.76 -4.15 7.24
N PRO A 186 -6.56 -4.62 6.27
CA PRO A 186 -6.69 -3.95 4.98
C PRO A 186 -7.45 -2.62 5.10
N VAL A 187 -6.98 -1.63 4.34
CA VAL A 187 -7.62 -0.33 4.16
C VAL A 187 -8.04 -0.19 2.70
N TYR A 188 -9.33 0.04 2.42
CA TYR A 188 -9.84 0.05 1.06
C TYR A 188 -9.63 1.38 0.35
N ASN A 189 -10.20 2.45 0.85
CA ASN A 189 -9.89 3.78 0.34
C ASN A 189 -8.83 4.41 1.25
N SER A 190 -7.60 4.46 0.77
CA SER A 190 -6.45 4.92 1.56
C SER A 190 -6.29 6.44 1.56
N SER A 191 -7.33 7.20 1.18
CA SER A 191 -7.25 8.66 1.02
C SER A 191 -8.47 9.37 1.54
N HIS A 192 -8.24 10.57 2.10
CA HIS A 192 -9.25 11.57 2.44
C HIS A 192 -9.40 12.61 1.34
N LEU A 193 -10.58 13.28 1.29
CA LEU A 193 -10.89 14.39 0.40
C LEU A 193 -10.48 14.09 -1.06
N TRP A 194 -11.00 12.99 -1.61
CA TRP A 194 -10.68 12.56 -3.00
C TRP A 194 -9.19 12.48 -3.32
N GLY A 195 -8.37 11.88 -2.45
CA GLY A 195 -6.95 11.64 -2.73
C GLY A 195 -6.02 12.79 -2.40
N PHE A 196 -6.51 13.86 -1.75
CA PHE A 196 -5.64 14.95 -1.33
C PHE A 196 -4.78 14.59 -0.13
N PHE A 197 -5.27 13.77 0.79
CA PHE A 197 -4.56 13.33 1.99
C PHE A 197 -4.70 11.83 2.18
N SER A 198 -3.64 11.17 2.62
CA SER A 198 -3.74 9.75 2.98
C SER A 198 -4.38 9.57 4.36
N VAL A 199 -4.94 8.40 4.60
CA VAL A 199 -5.49 8.01 5.90
C VAL A 199 -4.40 7.79 6.97
N PHE A 200 -3.14 7.75 6.58
CA PHE A 200 -2.02 7.46 7.48
C PHE A 200 -1.51 8.72 8.17
N ASN A 201 -1.66 8.78 9.49
CA ASN A 201 -1.10 9.87 10.29
C ASN A 201 0.43 9.70 10.40
N PRO A 202 1.25 10.63 9.86
CA PRO A 202 2.70 10.49 9.81
C PRO A 202 3.37 10.47 11.19
N ASP A 203 2.68 10.92 12.24
CA ASP A 203 3.21 10.91 13.61
C ASP A 203 2.99 9.56 14.31
N ALA A 204 2.03 8.75 13.85
CA ALA A 204 1.72 7.40 14.34
C ALA A 204 2.41 6.28 13.55
N VAL A 205 2.98 6.56 12.38
CA VAL A 205 3.63 5.56 11.53
C VAL A 205 5.08 5.34 11.94
N LYS A 206 5.50 4.05 12.01
CA LYS A 206 6.84 3.58 12.34
C LYS A 206 7.62 3.18 11.08
N ASP A 207 7.01 2.35 10.23
CA ASP A 207 7.63 1.78 9.03
C ASP A 207 6.64 1.72 7.87
N VAL A 208 7.17 1.91 6.66
CA VAL A 208 6.41 1.85 5.41
C VAL A 208 7.20 1.06 4.40
N LYS A 209 6.61 -0.03 3.95
CA LYS A 209 7.20 -0.94 2.99
C LYS A 209 6.30 -1.12 1.78
N LEU A 210 6.74 -0.67 0.61
CA LEU A 210 6.08 -0.94 -0.67
C LEU A 210 6.79 -2.09 -1.38
N ILE A 211 6.07 -3.20 -1.61
CA ILE A 211 6.57 -4.40 -2.29
C ILE A 211 5.92 -4.47 -3.66
N LYS A 212 6.71 -4.27 -4.72
CA LYS A 212 6.26 -4.25 -6.13
C LYS A 212 6.58 -5.54 -6.89
N GLY A 213 7.44 -6.38 -6.32
CA GLY A 213 7.89 -7.66 -6.87
C GLY A 213 8.65 -8.45 -5.81
N GLY A 214 8.95 -9.74 -6.06
CA GLY A 214 9.51 -10.59 -5.02
C GLY A 214 8.60 -10.71 -3.79
N ILE A 215 7.27 -10.73 -4.01
CA ILE A 215 6.27 -10.70 -2.93
C ILE A 215 6.35 -11.99 -2.13
N PRO A 216 6.63 -11.94 -0.81
CA PRO A 216 6.69 -13.13 0.04
C PRO A 216 5.36 -13.91 0.12
N ALA A 217 5.42 -15.23 0.36
CA ALA A 217 4.26 -16.12 0.32
C ALA A 217 3.18 -15.82 1.37
N GLN A 218 3.52 -15.12 2.47
CA GLN A 218 2.56 -14.69 3.49
C GLN A 218 1.55 -13.63 3.02
N TYR A 219 1.83 -12.93 1.91
CA TYR A 219 0.92 -11.96 1.32
C TYR A 219 0.15 -12.58 0.14
N GLY A 220 -1.15 -12.31 0.06
CA GLY A 220 -2.03 -12.78 -1.00
C GLY A 220 -3.24 -11.86 -1.19
N GLY A 221 -4.17 -12.28 -2.07
CA GLY A 221 -5.45 -11.62 -2.27
C GLY A 221 -5.42 -10.34 -3.12
N ARG A 222 -4.24 -9.92 -3.64
CA ARG A 222 -4.09 -8.77 -4.54
C ARG A 222 -3.05 -9.04 -5.62
N ALA A 223 -3.24 -8.42 -6.78
CA ALA A 223 -2.56 -8.79 -8.03
C ALA A 223 -1.38 -7.89 -8.42
N SER A 224 -1.11 -6.78 -7.69
CA SER A 224 -0.08 -5.83 -8.13
C SER A 224 1.02 -5.56 -7.11
N SER A 225 0.66 -5.07 -5.92
CA SER A 225 1.64 -4.71 -4.90
C SER A 225 1.09 -4.81 -3.48
N ILE A 226 1.99 -4.72 -2.51
CA ILE A 226 1.65 -4.65 -1.08
C ILE A 226 2.23 -3.36 -0.51
N LEU A 227 1.38 -2.53 0.09
CA LEU A 227 1.78 -1.42 0.94
C LEU A 227 1.56 -1.82 2.40
N ASP A 228 2.61 -2.19 3.10
CA ASP A 228 2.57 -2.56 4.52
C ASP A 228 2.98 -1.36 5.37
N VAL A 229 2.01 -0.79 6.11
CA VAL A 229 2.20 0.35 7.00
C VAL A 229 2.10 -0.14 8.44
N ARG A 230 3.19 0.05 9.20
CA ARG A 230 3.27 -0.32 10.61
C ARG A 230 3.19 0.89 11.50
N MET A 231 2.34 0.81 12.52
CA MET A 231 2.20 1.84 13.54
C MET A 231 3.30 1.75 14.58
N LYS A 232 3.68 2.92 15.16
CA LYS A 232 4.51 2.98 16.36
C LYS A 232 3.86 2.20 17.52
N GLU A 233 4.71 1.72 18.41
CA GLU A 233 4.27 0.98 19.60
C GLU A 233 4.00 1.90 20.80
N GLY A 234 4.42 3.18 20.69
CA GLY A 234 4.40 4.14 21.79
C GLY A 234 5.64 4.05 22.68
N ASN A 235 5.91 5.10 23.43
CA ASN A 235 7.11 5.25 24.23
C ASN A 235 6.96 4.56 25.59
N THR A 236 7.76 3.52 25.87
CA THR A 236 7.74 2.79 27.16
C THR A 236 8.54 3.50 28.27
N LYS A 237 9.32 4.54 27.93
CA LYS A 237 10.26 5.22 28.87
C LYS A 237 9.69 6.53 29.41
N LYS A 238 9.04 7.35 28.56
CA LYS A 238 8.57 8.70 28.90
C LYS A 238 7.39 9.14 28.05
N LEU A 239 6.71 10.20 28.53
CA LEU A 239 5.70 10.90 27.73
C LEU A 239 6.40 11.65 26.58
N GLU A 240 5.91 11.47 25.37
CA GLU A 240 6.24 12.30 24.20
C GLU A 240 4.97 12.79 23.53
N MET A 241 4.99 14.01 23.03
CA MET A 241 3.90 14.65 22.28
C MET A 241 4.46 15.24 20.99
N ASN A 242 3.80 14.94 19.88
CA ASN A 242 4.14 15.52 18.58
C ASN A 242 2.85 16.13 17.98
N GLY A 243 2.97 17.23 17.27
CA GLY A 243 1.82 17.82 16.62
C GLY A 243 2.21 18.82 15.54
N GLY A 244 1.19 19.22 14.78
CA GLY A 244 1.30 20.22 13.74
C GLY A 244 0.00 21.00 13.61
N ILE A 245 0.13 22.30 13.45
CA ILE A 245 -0.99 23.22 13.15
C ILE A 245 -0.69 23.81 11.78
N GLY A 246 -1.39 23.33 10.78
CA GLY A 246 -1.29 23.79 9.40
C GLY A 246 -2.43 24.71 9.03
N LEU A 247 -2.43 25.22 7.79
CA LEU A 247 -3.48 26.09 7.29
C LEU A 247 -4.85 25.37 7.22
N ILE A 248 -4.86 24.08 6.85
CA ILE A 248 -6.09 23.32 6.58
C ILE A 248 -6.26 22.14 7.54
N VAL A 249 -5.18 21.57 8.03
CA VAL A 249 -5.18 20.36 8.86
C VAL A 249 -4.38 20.61 10.14
N SER A 250 -4.90 20.14 11.26
CA SER A 250 -4.13 20.01 12.51
C SER A 250 -4.05 18.56 12.93
N ARG A 251 -2.93 18.21 13.54
CA ARG A 251 -2.66 16.87 14.06
C ARG A 251 -2.01 16.93 15.44
N LEU A 252 -2.27 15.89 16.24
CA LEU A 252 -1.67 15.71 17.55
C LEU A 252 -1.48 14.22 17.80
N SER A 253 -0.30 13.85 18.28
CA SER A 253 -0.03 12.51 18.78
C SER A 253 0.55 12.56 20.19
N ILE A 254 0.13 11.64 21.03
CA ILE A 254 0.58 11.47 22.41
C ILE A 254 0.98 10.02 22.59
N GLU A 255 2.18 9.79 23.08
CA GLU A 255 2.70 8.47 23.43
C GLU A 255 3.32 8.48 24.82
N ALA A 256 3.02 7.43 25.60
CA ALA A 256 3.50 7.35 26.98
C ALA A 256 3.53 5.91 27.51
N PRO A 257 4.33 5.64 28.55
CA PRO A 257 4.25 4.38 29.27
C PRO A 257 2.94 4.29 30.07
N ILE A 258 2.26 3.14 29.97
CA ILE A 258 1.23 2.71 30.94
C ILE A 258 1.93 2.08 32.14
N ILE A 259 2.91 1.21 31.85
CA ILE A 259 3.82 0.60 32.82
C ILE A 259 5.21 0.77 32.24
N LYS A 260 6.10 1.49 32.95
CA LYS A 260 7.46 1.78 32.49
C LYS A 260 8.18 0.52 32.05
N ASP A 261 8.83 0.57 30.86
CA ASP A 261 9.56 -0.52 30.23
C ASP A 261 8.73 -1.78 29.88
N LYS A 262 7.42 -1.77 30.11
CA LYS A 262 6.56 -2.94 29.98
C LYS A 262 5.34 -2.74 29.09
N ALA A 263 4.66 -1.62 29.23
CA ALA A 263 3.47 -1.29 28.47
C ALA A 263 3.45 0.17 28.07
N SER A 264 3.03 0.46 26.85
CA SER A 264 2.87 1.82 26.35
C SER A 264 1.66 1.96 25.46
N PHE A 265 1.28 3.20 25.22
CA PHE A 265 0.27 3.55 24.24
C PHE A 265 0.74 4.68 23.34
N ILE A 266 0.14 4.77 22.16
CA ILE A 266 0.12 5.93 21.29
C ILE A 266 -1.33 6.20 20.88
N VAL A 267 -1.71 7.48 20.87
CA VAL A 267 -2.96 7.99 20.30
C VAL A 267 -2.60 9.16 19.41
N ALA A 268 -3.06 9.15 18.18
CA ALA A 268 -2.85 10.22 17.22
C ALA A 268 -4.16 10.58 16.53
N ALA A 269 -4.45 11.87 16.46
CA ALA A 269 -5.65 12.40 15.84
C ALA A 269 -5.32 13.47 14.81
N ARG A 270 -6.14 13.57 13.76
CA ARG A 270 -6.12 14.65 12.78
C ARG A 270 -7.53 15.14 12.52
N ARG A 271 -7.61 16.42 12.14
CA ARG A 271 -8.82 17.02 11.63
C ARG A 271 -8.49 18.10 10.60
N SER A 272 -9.24 18.09 9.49
CA SER A 272 -9.26 19.20 8.56
C SER A 272 -10.37 20.19 8.93
N TYR A 273 -10.13 21.47 8.67
CA TYR A 273 -11.07 22.57 8.90
C TYR A 273 -11.12 23.53 7.70
N ALA A 274 -10.91 22.99 6.51
CA ALA A 274 -10.97 23.72 5.25
C ALA A 274 -12.31 24.43 5.07
N ASP A 275 -13.39 23.79 5.48
CA ASP A 275 -14.77 24.32 5.48
C ASP A 275 -14.91 25.58 6.34
N VAL A 276 -14.31 25.59 7.54
CA VAL A 276 -14.35 26.73 8.46
C VAL A 276 -13.60 27.94 7.89
N LEU A 277 -12.41 27.69 7.33
CA LEU A 277 -11.57 28.76 6.76
C LEU A 277 -12.12 29.30 5.44
N ALA A 278 -12.82 28.49 4.66
CA ALA A 278 -13.43 28.90 3.41
C ALA A 278 -14.69 29.75 3.60
N ARG A 279 -15.41 29.64 4.74
CA ARG A 279 -16.69 30.33 5.00
C ARG A 279 -16.71 31.84 4.68
N PRO A 280 -15.71 32.65 5.05
CA PRO A 280 -15.70 34.09 4.75
C PRO A 280 -15.64 34.40 3.25
N PHE A 281 -15.18 33.47 2.43
CA PHE A 281 -14.95 33.62 0.99
C PHE A 281 -16.03 32.96 0.14
N LEU A 282 -16.98 32.24 0.75
CA LEU A 282 -18.07 31.57 0.06
C LEU A 282 -19.31 32.43 -0.04
N GLU A 283 -20.05 32.27 -1.13
CA GLU A 283 -21.39 32.81 -1.26
C GLU A 283 -22.29 32.29 -0.14
N GLU A 284 -23.30 33.10 0.26
CA GLU A 284 -24.20 32.80 1.39
C GLU A 284 -24.83 31.41 1.31
N LYS A 285 -25.27 31.00 0.10
CA LYS A 285 -25.85 29.66 -0.16
C LYS A 285 -24.87 28.48 0.08
N ASN A 286 -23.55 28.74 0.10
CA ASN A 286 -22.49 27.75 0.22
C ASN A 286 -21.76 27.78 1.57
N LYS A 287 -22.02 28.77 2.42
CA LYS A 287 -21.33 29.00 3.70
C LYS A 287 -21.44 27.82 4.68
N ASN A 288 -22.50 27.03 4.58
CA ASN A 288 -22.73 25.87 5.44
C ASN A 288 -22.29 24.54 4.79
N ASN A 289 -21.64 24.59 3.61
CA ASN A 289 -21.10 23.38 3.00
C ASN A 289 -20.00 22.83 3.89
N LEU A 290 -20.15 21.55 4.28
CA LEU A 290 -19.13 20.80 4.99
C LEU A 290 -18.15 20.21 3.97
N PHE A 291 -16.86 20.32 4.26
CA PHE A 291 -15.80 19.71 3.47
C PHE A 291 -14.63 19.43 4.41
N SER A 292 -14.73 18.33 5.13
CA SER A 292 -13.78 18.01 6.18
C SER A 292 -13.52 16.51 6.29
N PHE A 293 -12.40 16.18 6.89
CA PHE A 293 -12.14 14.84 7.39
C PHE A 293 -11.60 14.89 8.82
N TYR A 294 -11.71 13.76 9.50
CA TYR A 294 -11.07 13.53 10.78
C TYR A 294 -10.65 12.06 10.88
N ASP A 295 -9.58 11.83 11.58
CA ASP A 295 -9.12 10.46 11.88
C ASP A 295 -8.53 10.34 13.29
N LEU A 296 -8.60 9.13 13.81
CA LEU A 296 -8.03 8.70 15.06
C LEU A 296 -7.29 7.38 14.85
N THR A 297 -6.05 7.35 15.30
CA THR A 297 -5.20 6.15 15.30
C THR A 297 -4.77 5.88 16.73
N ALA A 298 -4.93 4.66 17.23
CA ALA A 298 -4.52 4.29 18.58
C ALA A 298 -3.85 2.91 18.58
N LYS A 299 -2.83 2.74 19.42
CA LYS A 299 -2.19 1.45 19.67
C LYS A 299 -1.73 1.33 21.12
N VAL A 300 -1.90 0.15 21.66
CA VAL A 300 -1.40 -0.26 22.97
C VAL A 300 -0.55 -1.49 22.78
N ASN A 301 0.59 -1.55 23.45
CA ASN A 301 1.40 -2.74 23.56
C ASN A 301 1.61 -3.14 25.03
N TYR A 302 1.79 -4.43 25.25
CA TYR A 302 2.08 -4.98 26.55
C TYR A 302 3.02 -6.18 26.47
N ASN A 303 4.23 -6.02 27.02
CA ASN A 303 5.20 -7.09 27.19
C ASN A 303 4.82 -7.89 28.45
N ILE A 304 4.07 -8.98 28.27
CA ILE A 304 3.63 -9.86 29.39
C ILE A 304 4.86 -10.45 30.09
N ASN A 305 5.79 -10.98 29.26
CA ASN A 305 7.09 -11.50 29.69
C ASN A 305 8.06 -11.54 28.51
N GLN A 306 9.27 -12.07 28.70
CA GLN A 306 10.30 -12.13 27.63
C GLN A 306 9.87 -12.91 26.38
N LYS A 307 8.88 -13.81 26.50
CA LYS A 307 8.38 -14.65 25.38
C LYS A 307 7.06 -14.18 24.80
N ASN A 308 6.33 -13.30 25.47
CA ASN A 308 4.97 -12.93 25.08
C ASN A 308 4.80 -11.42 25.05
N THR A 309 4.45 -10.89 23.89
CA THR A 309 4.05 -9.49 23.70
C THR A 309 2.71 -9.44 22.96
N VAL A 310 1.79 -8.64 23.46
CA VAL A 310 0.49 -8.40 22.81
C VAL A 310 0.38 -6.95 22.37
N PHE A 311 -0.33 -6.74 21.25
CA PHE A 311 -0.61 -5.43 20.68
C PHE A 311 -2.09 -5.34 20.35
N LEU A 312 -2.67 -4.19 20.60
CA LEU A 312 -4.00 -3.83 20.14
C LEU A 312 -3.90 -2.50 19.43
N SER A 313 -4.28 -2.45 18.15
CA SER A 313 -4.24 -1.23 17.34
C SER A 313 -5.57 -1.01 16.65
N GLY A 314 -5.95 0.26 16.46
CA GLY A 314 -7.16 0.66 15.78
C GLY A 314 -6.99 1.94 15.02
N TYR A 315 -7.78 2.08 13.96
CA TYR A 315 -7.92 3.27 13.15
C TYR A 315 -9.41 3.55 12.90
N PHE A 316 -9.77 4.80 12.95
CA PHE A 316 -11.08 5.29 12.57
C PHE A 316 -10.91 6.60 11.80
N GLY A 317 -11.44 6.68 10.60
CA GLY A 317 -11.38 7.88 9.78
C GLY A 317 -12.64 8.09 8.98
N ARG A 318 -13.06 9.35 8.86
CA ARG A 318 -14.27 9.77 8.13
C ARG A 318 -14.02 11.00 7.31
N ASP A 319 -14.58 11.01 6.11
CA ASP A 319 -14.79 12.17 5.28
C ASP A 319 -16.25 12.59 5.33
N VAL A 320 -16.50 13.89 5.39
CA VAL A 320 -17.82 14.47 5.44
C VAL A 320 -17.92 15.61 4.44
N ILE A 321 -18.78 15.47 3.47
CA ILE A 321 -19.03 16.47 2.44
C ILE A 321 -20.53 16.70 2.32
N GLY A 322 -20.93 17.96 2.30
CA GLY A 322 -22.29 18.33 1.94
C GLY A 322 -22.90 19.44 2.77
N GLN A 323 -24.07 19.84 2.31
CA GLN A 323 -25.02 20.72 2.99
C GLN A 323 -26.47 20.33 2.60
N ARG A 324 -26.76 20.39 1.28
CA ARG A 324 -28.06 19.97 0.73
C ARG A 324 -28.10 18.48 0.48
N PHE A 325 -26.91 17.87 0.32
CA PHE A 325 -26.71 16.41 0.30
C PHE A 325 -25.58 16.10 1.29
N SER A 326 -25.54 14.89 1.78
CA SER A 326 -24.46 14.39 2.63
C SER A 326 -23.77 13.24 1.91
N LEU A 327 -22.47 13.31 1.86
CA LEU A 327 -21.61 12.27 1.38
C LEU A 327 -20.56 11.97 2.44
N ASN A 328 -20.66 10.79 3.02
CA ASN A 328 -19.78 10.33 4.07
C ASN A 328 -19.12 9.01 3.64
N TRP A 329 -17.84 8.87 3.85
CA TRP A 329 -17.16 7.59 3.69
C TRP A 329 -16.00 7.48 4.68
N GLY A 330 -15.54 6.25 4.92
CA GLY A 330 -14.40 6.05 5.78
C GLY A 330 -14.02 4.61 6.02
N ASN A 331 -12.96 4.45 6.81
CA ASN A 331 -12.45 3.17 7.25
C ASN A 331 -12.45 3.07 8.77
N SER A 332 -12.76 1.88 9.27
CA SER A 332 -12.59 1.51 10.67
C SER A 332 -11.80 0.21 10.72
N THR A 333 -10.67 0.17 11.42
CA THR A 333 -9.90 -1.06 11.59
C THR A 333 -9.58 -1.33 13.05
N LEU A 334 -9.54 -2.61 13.42
CA LEU A 334 -9.09 -3.08 14.72
C LEU A 334 -8.22 -4.32 14.49
N SER A 335 -6.99 -4.32 15.04
CA SER A 335 -6.07 -5.45 14.99
C SER A 335 -5.61 -5.83 16.38
N ALA A 336 -5.75 -7.10 16.74
CA ALA A 336 -5.14 -7.70 17.92
C ALA A 336 -4.04 -8.66 17.48
N ARG A 337 -2.84 -8.50 18.03
CA ARG A 337 -1.66 -9.29 17.66
C ARG A 337 -1.02 -9.89 18.91
N TRP A 338 -0.58 -11.12 18.78
CA TRP A 338 0.18 -11.82 19.80
C TRP A 338 1.49 -12.36 19.20
N ASN A 339 2.60 -11.89 19.75
CA ASN A 339 3.93 -12.41 19.46
C ASN A 339 4.32 -13.40 20.53
N HIS A 340 4.75 -14.60 20.13
CA HIS A 340 5.19 -15.63 21.04
C HIS A 340 6.50 -16.28 20.57
N VAL A 341 7.45 -16.43 21.50
CA VAL A 341 8.71 -17.14 21.29
C VAL A 341 8.57 -18.54 21.89
N PHE A 342 8.26 -19.53 21.07
CA PHE A 342 8.16 -20.94 21.51
C PHE A 342 9.50 -21.49 21.95
N SER A 343 10.54 -21.18 21.17
CA SER A 343 11.92 -21.57 21.45
C SER A 343 12.86 -20.51 20.87
N ASP A 344 14.17 -20.62 21.16
CA ASP A 344 15.18 -19.71 20.61
C ASP A 344 15.20 -19.67 19.07
N LYS A 345 14.58 -20.67 18.40
CA LYS A 345 14.51 -20.77 16.93
C LYS A 345 13.12 -20.56 16.34
N LEU A 346 12.06 -20.65 17.13
CA LEU A 346 10.68 -20.58 16.64
C LEU A 346 9.95 -19.39 17.22
N PHE A 347 9.66 -18.42 16.35
CA PHE A 347 8.88 -17.23 16.63
C PHE A 347 7.51 -17.32 15.96
N MET A 348 6.46 -16.89 16.65
CA MET A 348 5.10 -16.77 16.12
C MET A 348 4.63 -15.34 16.21
N ASN A 349 3.95 -14.90 15.17
CA ASN A 349 3.12 -13.71 15.14
C ASN A 349 1.70 -14.13 14.73
N SER A 350 0.73 -14.03 15.63
CA SER A 350 -0.67 -14.32 15.31
C SER A 350 -1.47 -13.03 15.34
N THR A 351 -2.17 -12.72 14.25
CA THR A 351 -2.98 -11.51 14.12
C THR A 351 -4.45 -11.88 13.89
N VAL A 352 -5.34 -11.23 14.63
CA VAL A 352 -6.77 -11.20 14.36
C VAL A 352 -7.12 -9.76 14.03
N PHE A 353 -7.88 -9.54 12.94
CA PHE A 353 -8.31 -8.19 12.60
C PHE A 353 -9.77 -8.12 12.14
N TYR A 354 -10.33 -6.93 12.32
CA TYR A 354 -11.57 -6.44 11.75
C TYR A 354 -11.26 -5.21 10.92
N SER A 355 -11.85 -5.11 9.74
CA SER A 355 -11.78 -3.94 8.87
C SER A 355 -13.14 -3.70 8.25
N ASP A 356 -13.55 -2.43 8.25
CA ASP A 356 -14.81 -1.96 7.73
C ASP A 356 -14.59 -0.71 6.90
N TYR A 357 -15.03 -0.72 5.67
CA TYR A 357 -15.12 0.43 4.78
C TYR A 357 -16.55 0.64 4.38
N ASP A 358 -17.09 1.84 4.61
CA ASP A 358 -18.45 2.19 4.22
C ASP A 358 -18.51 3.58 3.60
N TYR A 359 -19.56 3.79 2.82
CA TYR A 359 -19.97 5.10 2.37
C TYR A 359 -21.50 5.24 2.37
N LEU A 360 -21.94 6.49 2.54
CA LEU A 360 -23.32 6.90 2.45
C LEU A 360 -23.41 8.19 1.66
N TRP A 361 -24.20 8.18 0.60
CA TRP A 361 -24.66 9.36 -0.09
C TRP A 361 -26.15 9.55 0.22
N ASP A 362 -26.54 10.70 0.74
CA ASP A 362 -27.91 11.05 1.10
C ASP A 362 -28.23 12.46 0.57
N SER A 363 -29.28 12.56 -0.25
CA SER A 363 -29.68 13.84 -0.84
C SER A 363 -30.55 14.71 0.09
N ASP A 364 -31.05 14.14 1.20
CA ASP A 364 -31.85 14.86 2.20
C ASP A 364 -31.49 14.44 3.63
N PRO A 365 -30.23 14.71 4.09
CA PRO A 365 -29.76 14.27 5.40
C PRO A 365 -30.56 14.86 6.57
N ASP A 366 -31.15 16.03 6.38
CA ASP A 366 -31.97 16.71 7.38
C ASP A 366 -33.44 16.27 7.34
N LYS A 367 -33.83 15.39 6.43
CA LYS A 367 -35.19 14.90 6.19
C LYS A 367 -36.21 16.02 5.94
N LYS A 368 -35.78 17.09 5.26
CA LYS A 368 -36.63 18.25 4.91
C LYS A 368 -37.51 18.00 3.70
N HIS A 369 -37.12 17.06 2.85
CA HIS A 369 -37.80 16.70 1.61
C HIS A 369 -38.04 15.20 1.55
N PRO A 370 -38.77 14.58 2.52
CA PRO A 370 -38.89 13.12 2.63
C PRO A 370 -39.61 12.48 1.43
N THR A 371 -40.31 13.26 0.64
CA THR A 371 -41.02 12.82 -0.58
C THR A 371 -40.19 13.04 -1.87
N ASN A 372 -38.98 13.54 -1.77
CA ASN A 372 -38.08 13.73 -2.91
C ASN A 372 -36.63 13.58 -2.41
N SER A 373 -36.29 12.38 -2.01
CA SER A 373 -34.97 12.08 -1.47
C SER A 373 -34.39 10.81 -2.10
N PHE A 374 -33.09 10.75 -2.08
CA PHE A 374 -32.30 9.63 -2.58
C PHE A 374 -31.19 9.32 -1.57
N SER A 375 -31.01 8.05 -1.26
CA SER A 375 -29.85 7.60 -0.50
C SER A 375 -29.21 6.38 -1.18
N TRP A 376 -27.87 6.32 -1.09
CA TRP A 376 -27.08 5.17 -1.52
C TRP A 376 -26.02 4.85 -0.46
N ALA A 377 -26.04 3.61 0.01
CA ALA A 377 -25.09 3.11 1.00
C ALA A 377 -24.40 1.85 0.52
N ALA A 378 -23.12 1.70 0.79
CA ALA A 378 -22.37 0.47 0.58
C ALA A 378 -21.41 0.21 1.72
N ASN A 379 -21.02 -1.06 1.89
CA ASN A 379 -20.18 -1.49 2.99
C ASN A 379 -19.37 -2.72 2.61
N ILE A 380 -18.11 -2.79 3.11
CA ILE A 380 -17.22 -3.94 2.98
C ILE A 380 -16.65 -4.26 4.36
N VAL A 381 -16.97 -5.42 4.87
CA VAL A 381 -16.45 -5.90 6.15
C VAL A 381 -15.53 -7.09 5.95
N ASN A 382 -14.37 -7.05 6.62
CA ASN A 382 -13.41 -8.16 6.64
C ASN A 382 -13.12 -8.57 8.08
N LYS A 383 -13.04 -9.87 8.31
CA LYS A 383 -12.63 -10.48 9.58
C LYS A 383 -11.61 -11.56 9.30
N SER A 384 -10.50 -11.56 10.02
CA SER A 384 -9.42 -12.53 9.74
C SER A 384 -8.73 -13.00 11.00
N ILE A 385 -8.23 -14.24 10.91
CA ILE A 385 -7.24 -14.80 11.81
C ILE A 385 -6.06 -15.30 10.97
N LYS A 386 -4.84 -14.91 11.35
CA LYS A 386 -3.61 -15.19 10.60
C LYS A 386 -2.46 -15.52 11.57
N PRO A 387 -2.18 -16.80 11.84
CA PRO A 387 -0.96 -17.23 12.50
C PRO A 387 0.19 -17.32 11.51
N ASP A 388 1.28 -16.62 11.82
CA ASP A 388 2.56 -16.60 11.07
C ASP A 388 3.66 -17.19 11.96
N PHE A 389 4.45 -18.11 11.44
CA PHE A 389 5.57 -18.73 12.14
C PHE A 389 6.87 -18.47 11.37
N THR A 390 7.94 -18.17 12.09
CA THR A 390 9.29 -18.07 11.55
C THR A 390 10.20 -19.03 12.30
N TYR A 391 10.81 -19.96 11.58
CA TYR A 391 11.76 -20.92 12.12
C TYR A 391 13.17 -20.66 11.57
N TYR A 392 14.09 -20.37 12.47
CA TYR A 392 15.49 -20.08 12.16
C TYR A 392 16.33 -21.36 12.24
N PHE A 393 16.48 -22.08 11.12
CA PHE A 393 17.28 -23.29 11.06
C PHE A 393 18.75 -23.01 11.37
N SER A 394 19.28 -21.96 10.72
CA SER A 394 20.66 -21.51 10.82
C SER A 394 20.75 -20.03 10.39
N PRO A 395 21.92 -19.38 10.53
CA PRO A 395 22.14 -18.02 10.01
C PRO A 395 21.88 -17.88 8.50
N ASN A 396 21.96 -19.00 7.78
CA ASN A 396 21.81 -19.06 6.31
C ASN A 396 20.46 -19.60 5.85
N SER A 397 19.55 -19.99 6.75
CA SER A 397 18.33 -20.70 6.40
C SER A 397 17.19 -20.33 7.36
N THR A 398 16.19 -19.66 6.83
CA THR A 398 14.98 -19.23 7.56
C THR A 398 13.73 -19.70 6.84
N LEU A 399 12.84 -20.38 7.55
CA LEU A 399 11.54 -20.83 7.07
C LEU A 399 10.45 -19.99 7.67
N THR A 400 9.57 -19.45 6.82
CA THR A 400 8.33 -18.77 7.23
C THR A 400 7.16 -19.61 6.75
N PHE A 401 6.20 -19.90 7.63
CA PHE A 401 5.00 -20.65 7.28
C PHE A 401 3.81 -20.19 8.11
N GLY A 402 2.63 -20.46 7.60
CA GLY A 402 1.41 -20.03 8.31
C GLY A 402 0.16 -20.28 7.51
N GLY A 403 -0.92 -19.68 7.98
CA GLY A 403 -2.22 -19.75 7.33
C GLY A 403 -3.03 -18.48 7.57
N GLN A 404 -4.12 -18.34 6.84
CA GLN A 404 -5.06 -17.24 7.04
C GLN A 404 -6.46 -17.73 6.71
N LEU A 405 -7.40 -17.40 7.58
CA LEU A 405 -8.83 -17.42 7.27
C LEU A 405 -9.30 -15.97 7.21
N LEU A 406 -9.92 -15.59 6.11
CA LEU A 406 -10.37 -14.23 5.86
C LEU A 406 -11.79 -14.26 5.32
N ALA A 407 -12.73 -13.82 6.15
CA ALA A 407 -14.13 -13.70 5.79
C ALA A 407 -14.43 -12.30 5.28
N TYR A 408 -15.10 -12.22 4.15
CA TYR A 408 -15.57 -11.01 3.48
C TYR A 408 -17.09 -10.93 3.50
N SER A 409 -17.61 -9.75 3.75
CA SER A 409 -19.02 -9.41 3.51
C SER A 409 -19.09 -8.13 2.70
N PHE A 410 -19.68 -8.22 1.52
CA PHE A 410 -19.89 -7.10 0.60
C PHE A 410 -21.35 -6.77 0.54
N LYS A 411 -21.68 -5.52 0.82
CA LYS A 411 -22.97 -4.90 0.54
C LYS A 411 -22.74 -3.81 -0.51
N PRO A 412 -22.73 -4.17 -1.80
CA PRO A 412 -22.22 -3.32 -2.87
C PRO A 412 -23.09 -2.09 -3.15
N GLY A 413 -24.33 -2.08 -2.67
CA GLY A 413 -25.20 -0.91 -2.77
C GLY A 413 -26.61 -1.18 -2.33
N LYS A 414 -27.10 -0.32 -1.42
CA LYS A 414 -28.51 -0.21 -1.07
C LYS A 414 -28.97 1.22 -1.33
N THR A 415 -30.05 1.37 -2.08
CA THR A 415 -30.62 2.69 -2.35
C THR A 415 -32.07 2.77 -1.89
N SER A 416 -32.48 3.96 -1.48
CA SER A 416 -33.86 4.33 -1.24
C SER A 416 -34.14 5.62 -2.02
N VAL A 417 -35.16 5.59 -2.86
CA VAL A 417 -35.62 6.72 -3.66
C VAL A 417 -37.04 7.05 -3.23
N ALA A 418 -37.23 8.14 -2.54
CA ALA A 418 -38.54 8.62 -2.18
C ALA A 418 -39.04 9.63 -3.23
N SER A 419 -40.29 9.47 -3.69
CA SER A 419 -40.97 10.36 -4.60
C SER A 419 -42.39 10.69 -4.07
N GLY A 420 -43.06 11.69 -4.64
CA GLY A 420 -44.43 12.01 -4.25
C GLY A 420 -45.45 10.88 -4.39
N ILE A 421 -45.10 9.80 -5.09
CA ILE A 421 -45.93 8.60 -5.32
C ILE A 421 -45.54 7.40 -4.45
N GLY A 422 -44.46 7.51 -3.66
CA GLY A 422 -44.02 6.44 -2.77
C GLY A 422 -42.50 6.32 -2.68
N THR A 423 -42.03 5.36 -1.90
CA THR A 423 -40.60 5.02 -1.76
C THR A 423 -40.31 3.73 -2.50
N LEU A 424 -39.25 3.74 -3.32
CA LEU A 424 -38.66 2.59 -3.96
C LEU A 424 -37.35 2.24 -3.28
N ASP A 425 -37.32 1.10 -2.61
CA ASP A 425 -36.10 0.53 -2.04
C ASP A 425 -35.53 -0.53 -2.99
N PHE A 426 -34.26 -0.46 -3.21
CA PHE A 426 -33.54 -1.35 -4.10
C PHE A 426 -32.16 -1.66 -3.53
N SER A 427 -31.69 -2.90 -3.67
CA SER A 427 -30.37 -3.30 -3.24
C SER A 427 -29.69 -4.20 -4.26
N LEU A 428 -28.40 -3.99 -4.47
CA LEU A 428 -27.55 -4.97 -5.13
C LEU A 428 -27.39 -6.18 -4.20
N SER A 429 -27.29 -7.38 -4.79
CA SER A 429 -27.19 -8.61 -4.02
C SER A 429 -25.95 -8.62 -3.12
N ASP A 430 -26.16 -8.90 -1.83
CA ASP A 430 -25.11 -9.10 -0.86
C ASP A 430 -24.25 -10.31 -1.26
N LYS A 431 -22.93 -10.19 -1.09
CA LYS A 431 -21.97 -11.24 -1.40
C LYS A 431 -21.10 -11.52 -0.20
N ASN A 432 -20.95 -12.79 0.11
CA ASN A 432 -20.05 -13.26 1.13
C ASN A 432 -18.94 -14.11 0.51
N GLY A 433 -17.77 -14.05 1.11
CA GLY A 433 -16.62 -14.85 0.67
C GLY A 433 -15.80 -15.31 1.85
N LEU A 434 -15.30 -16.54 1.78
CA LEU A 434 -14.32 -17.07 2.73
C LEU A 434 -13.06 -17.43 1.96
N GLU A 435 -11.97 -16.69 2.20
CA GLU A 435 -10.63 -17.04 1.70
C GLU A 435 -9.89 -17.82 2.78
N SER A 436 -9.59 -19.07 2.49
CA SER A 436 -8.74 -19.95 3.29
C SER A 436 -7.41 -20.12 2.60
N SER A 437 -6.30 -19.88 3.30
CA SER A 437 -4.99 -20.02 2.70
C SER A 437 -3.94 -20.61 3.64
N ALA A 438 -2.99 -21.33 3.04
CA ALA A 438 -1.78 -21.82 3.72
C ALA A 438 -0.57 -21.46 2.88
N TYR A 439 0.55 -21.15 3.52
CA TYR A 439 1.76 -20.74 2.82
C TYR A 439 3.02 -21.19 3.55
N MET A 440 4.06 -21.35 2.74
CA MET A 440 5.41 -21.62 3.21
C MET A 440 6.39 -20.89 2.31
N GLY A 441 7.39 -20.25 2.91
CA GLY A 441 8.48 -19.57 2.23
C GLY A 441 9.81 -19.90 2.91
N HIS A 442 10.84 -20.11 2.11
CA HIS A 442 12.17 -20.44 2.60
C HIS A 442 13.19 -19.46 2.01
N GLU A 443 13.95 -18.83 2.89
CA GLU A 443 15.12 -18.01 2.54
C GLU A 443 16.39 -18.80 2.79
N LEU A 444 17.25 -18.89 1.78
CA LEU A 444 18.45 -19.69 1.79
C LEU A 444 19.64 -18.91 1.23
N LYS A 445 20.66 -18.74 2.03
CA LYS A 445 21.99 -18.34 1.57
C LYS A 445 22.74 -19.58 1.08
N VAL A 446 22.75 -19.80 -0.24
CA VAL A 446 23.38 -20.97 -0.87
C VAL A 446 24.90 -20.87 -0.83
N SER A 447 25.42 -19.64 -1.05
CA SER A 447 26.85 -19.32 -0.94
C SER A 447 27.02 -17.88 -0.47
N GLU A 448 28.29 -17.43 -0.29
CA GLU A 448 28.60 -16.06 0.11
C GLU A 448 28.03 -15.00 -0.88
N LYS A 449 27.79 -15.39 -2.14
CA LYS A 449 27.33 -14.50 -3.21
C LYS A 449 25.94 -14.81 -3.73
N PHE A 450 25.40 -16.01 -3.45
CA PHE A 450 24.15 -16.46 -4.05
C PHE A 450 23.10 -16.77 -2.99
N PHE A 451 21.94 -16.13 -3.12
CA PHE A 451 20.81 -16.24 -2.20
C PHE A 451 19.55 -16.58 -2.97
N LEU A 452 18.73 -17.43 -2.39
CA LEU A 452 17.42 -17.85 -2.91
C LEU A 452 16.34 -17.59 -1.89
N GLN A 453 15.18 -17.17 -2.37
CA GLN A 453 13.93 -17.18 -1.63
C GLN A 453 12.88 -17.86 -2.52
N TYR A 454 12.25 -18.89 -2.02
CA TYR A 454 11.17 -19.56 -2.72
C TYR A 454 10.05 -19.92 -1.77
N GLY A 455 8.85 -20.00 -2.31
CA GLY A 455 7.68 -20.28 -1.50
C GLY A 455 6.49 -20.66 -2.33
N LEU A 456 5.48 -21.17 -1.64
CA LEU A 456 4.21 -21.54 -2.20
C LEU A 456 3.10 -21.06 -1.28
N ARG A 457 2.09 -20.44 -1.86
CA ARG A 457 0.81 -20.17 -1.21
C ARG A 457 -0.26 -20.98 -1.93
N PHE A 458 -1.10 -21.65 -1.18
CA PHE A 458 -2.36 -22.18 -1.63
C PHE A 458 -3.47 -21.29 -1.10
N SER A 459 -4.42 -20.90 -1.94
CA SER A 459 -5.60 -20.16 -1.56
C SER A 459 -6.86 -20.80 -2.12
N GLN A 460 -7.88 -20.93 -1.29
CA GLN A 460 -9.23 -21.32 -1.66
C GLN A 460 -10.17 -20.18 -1.32
N TYR A 461 -11.05 -19.84 -2.24
CA TYR A 461 -12.07 -18.84 -2.07
C TYR A 461 -13.44 -19.47 -2.32
N ASP A 462 -14.29 -19.44 -1.29
CA ASP A 462 -15.66 -19.95 -1.32
C ASP A 462 -16.62 -18.75 -1.33
N TYR A 463 -17.33 -18.61 -2.45
CA TYR A 463 -18.35 -17.57 -2.61
C TYR A 463 -19.70 -18.08 -2.13
N SER A 464 -20.42 -17.26 -1.36
CA SER A 464 -21.79 -17.51 -0.92
C SER A 464 -22.63 -16.22 -0.94
N SER A 465 -23.94 -16.35 -0.83
CA SER A 465 -24.88 -15.22 -0.74
C SER A 465 -25.97 -15.52 0.28
N ASP A 466 -26.44 -14.47 0.98
CA ASP A 466 -27.57 -14.55 1.90
C ASP A 466 -28.91 -14.18 1.22
N ALA A 467 -28.88 -13.83 -0.07
CA ALA A 467 -30.09 -13.61 -0.85
C ALA A 467 -30.84 -14.92 -1.12
N ASP A 468 -32.16 -14.86 -1.30
CA ASP A 468 -33.01 -16.03 -1.60
C ASP A 468 -32.82 -16.54 -3.04
N VAL A 469 -32.25 -15.71 -3.90
CA VAL A 469 -31.93 -16.02 -5.29
C VAL A 469 -30.51 -15.53 -5.63
N TYR A 470 -29.90 -16.18 -6.61
CA TYR A 470 -28.67 -15.69 -7.24
C TYR A 470 -28.78 -15.74 -8.75
N TYR A 471 -27.99 -14.93 -9.43
CA TYR A 471 -27.99 -14.86 -10.89
C TYR A 471 -26.82 -15.63 -11.47
N LYS A 472 -27.09 -16.47 -12.45
CA LYS A 472 -26.08 -17.18 -13.22
C LYS A 472 -26.06 -16.67 -14.65
N ARG A 473 -24.89 -16.27 -15.12
CA ARG A 473 -24.68 -15.83 -16.48
C ARG A 473 -24.68 -17.02 -17.43
N SER A 474 -25.49 -16.94 -18.48
CA SER A 474 -25.61 -17.96 -19.54
C SER A 474 -25.49 -17.32 -20.91
N SER A 475 -24.98 -18.08 -21.89
CA SER A 475 -24.98 -17.68 -23.29
C SER A 475 -26.34 -18.05 -23.91
N VAL A 476 -26.96 -17.09 -24.60
CA VAL A 476 -28.21 -17.26 -25.34
C VAL A 476 -27.99 -16.82 -26.80
N PRO A 477 -28.82 -17.19 -27.72
CA PRO A 477 -28.73 -16.67 -29.10
C PRO A 477 -28.81 -15.15 -29.11
N LYS A 478 -27.94 -14.52 -29.92
CA LYS A 478 -27.95 -13.07 -30.12
C LYS A 478 -29.25 -12.65 -30.81
N SER A 479 -29.83 -11.57 -30.34
CA SER A 479 -31.00 -10.94 -30.92
C SER A 479 -30.82 -9.41 -30.96
N PRO A 480 -31.64 -8.66 -31.66
CA PRO A 480 -31.60 -7.20 -31.64
C PRO A 480 -31.74 -6.62 -30.23
N GLU A 481 -32.54 -7.28 -29.36
CA GLU A 481 -32.76 -6.88 -27.97
C GLU A 481 -31.63 -7.36 -27.03
N ASN A 482 -30.86 -8.35 -27.45
CA ASN A 482 -29.74 -8.90 -26.70
C ASN A 482 -28.54 -9.19 -27.64
N PRO A 483 -27.88 -8.16 -28.16
CA PRO A 483 -26.83 -8.29 -29.15
C PRO A 483 -25.56 -8.99 -28.61
N ASP A 484 -25.35 -8.99 -27.28
CA ASP A 484 -24.23 -9.66 -26.64
C ASP A 484 -24.47 -11.16 -26.47
N GLY A 485 -25.74 -11.61 -26.57
CA GLY A 485 -26.11 -13.02 -26.39
C GLY A 485 -25.89 -13.50 -24.95
N ILE A 486 -26.09 -12.63 -23.97
CA ILE A 486 -25.89 -12.93 -22.55
C ILE A 486 -27.20 -12.74 -21.81
N ALA A 487 -27.58 -13.72 -21.02
CA ALA A 487 -28.72 -13.65 -20.12
C ALA A 487 -28.27 -13.92 -18.68
N LEU A 488 -29.03 -13.40 -17.72
CA LEU A 488 -28.93 -13.78 -16.31
C LEU A 488 -30.10 -14.68 -15.98
N GLU A 489 -29.82 -15.92 -15.64
CA GLU A 489 -30.77 -16.89 -15.15
C GLU A 489 -30.91 -16.74 -13.64
N GLU A 490 -32.10 -16.52 -13.14
CA GLU A 490 -32.40 -16.47 -11.72
C GLU A 490 -32.56 -17.89 -11.16
N LEU A 491 -31.76 -18.19 -10.15
CA LEU A 491 -31.74 -19.50 -9.50
C LEU A 491 -32.02 -19.34 -7.99
N LYS A 492 -32.78 -20.30 -7.44
CA LYS A 492 -33.02 -20.35 -5.99
C LYS A 492 -31.70 -20.61 -5.24
N ASN A 493 -31.53 -19.94 -4.12
CA ASN A 493 -30.40 -20.07 -3.23
C ASN A 493 -30.83 -20.60 -1.86
N THR A 494 -29.94 -21.39 -1.24
CA THR A 494 -30.00 -21.67 0.20
C THR A 494 -29.03 -20.74 0.87
N LYS A 495 -29.55 -19.84 1.71
CA LYS A 495 -28.73 -18.82 2.40
C LYS A 495 -27.48 -19.40 3.04
N GLY A 496 -26.35 -18.77 2.76
CA GLY A 496 -25.04 -19.19 3.28
C GLY A 496 -24.44 -20.43 2.63
N SER A 497 -25.12 -21.05 1.64
CA SER A 497 -24.51 -22.17 0.90
C SER A 497 -23.40 -21.65 -0.04
N THR A 498 -22.37 -22.47 -0.22
CA THR A 498 -21.30 -22.19 -1.18
C THR A 498 -21.83 -22.36 -2.60
N LEU A 499 -21.82 -21.28 -3.36
CA LEU A 499 -22.27 -21.23 -4.75
C LEU A 499 -21.15 -21.50 -5.75
N GLN A 500 -19.92 -21.10 -5.40
CA GLN A 500 -18.74 -21.27 -6.23
C GLN A 500 -17.48 -21.36 -5.37
N THR A 501 -16.59 -22.29 -5.72
CA THR A 501 -15.25 -22.43 -5.11
C THR A 501 -14.17 -22.22 -6.16
N TYR A 502 -13.14 -21.47 -5.81
CA TYR A 502 -11.93 -21.28 -6.58
C TYR A 502 -10.72 -21.73 -5.78
N GLN A 503 -9.79 -22.46 -6.40
CA GLN A 503 -8.55 -22.92 -5.77
C GLN A 503 -7.36 -22.51 -6.63
N ASN A 504 -6.34 -21.96 -6.01
CA ASN A 504 -5.16 -21.45 -6.72
C ASN A 504 -3.88 -21.78 -5.97
N PHE A 505 -2.85 -22.14 -6.74
CA PHE A 505 -1.47 -22.26 -6.27
C PHE A 505 -0.68 -21.05 -6.74
N GLU A 506 0.02 -20.42 -5.82
CA GLU A 506 0.74 -19.16 -6.03
C GLU A 506 2.24 -19.38 -5.73
N PRO A 507 3.02 -19.96 -6.67
CA PRO A 507 4.47 -20.09 -6.52
C PRO A 507 5.14 -18.71 -6.52
N ARG A 508 6.16 -18.58 -5.70
CA ARG A 508 6.99 -17.39 -5.53
C ARG A 508 8.46 -17.80 -5.58
N PHE A 509 9.25 -16.98 -6.26
CA PHE A 509 10.67 -17.22 -6.40
C PHE A 509 11.42 -15.90 -6.50
N SER A 510 12.54 -15.79 -5.77
CA SER A 510 13.48 -14.69 -5.89
C SER A 510 14.91 -15.21 -5.78
N ALA A 511 15.80 -14.67 -6.56
CA ALA A 511 17.22 -14.99 -6.53
C ALA A 511 18.04 -13.70 -6.50
N LYS A 512 19.13 -13.68 -5.73
CA LYS A 512 20.11 -12.60 -5.70
C LYS A 512 21.50 -13.17 -5.92
N LEU A 513 22.24 -12.54 -6.83
CA LEU A 513 23.65 -12.80 -7.07
C LEU A 513 24.47 -11.53 -6.77
N GLU A 514 25.33 -11.58 -5.79
CA GLU A 514 26.31 -10.51 -5.51
C GLU A 514 27.49 -10.66 -6.48
N ILE A 515 27.62 -9.73 -7.43
CA ILE A 515 28.71 -9.69 -8.41
C ILE A 515 29.88 -8.82 -7.97
N GLY A 516 29.71 -8.08 -6.88
CA GLY A 516 30.72 -7.25 -6.23
C GLY A 516 30.27 -6.85 -4.83
N GLU A 517 31.14 -6.22 -4.04
CA GLU A 517 30.83 -5.79 -2.67
C GLU A 517 29.62 -4.85 -2.58
N SER A 518 29.42 -4.03 -3.60
CA SER A 518 28.36 -3.02 -3.70
C SER A 518 27.51 -3.17 -4.95
N THR A 519 27.44 -4.39 -5.54
CA THR A 519 26.72 -4.62 -6.79
C THR A 519 26.03 -5.99 -6.75
N SER A 520 24.74 -6.02 -7.12
CA SER A 520 23.98 -7.27 -7.23
C SER A 520 23.05 -7.30 -8.43
N LEU A 521 22.78 -8.52 -8.91
CA LEU A 521 21.69 -8.86 -9.81
C LEU A 521 20.61 -9.57 -9.00
N LYS A 522 19.35 -9.21 -9.26
CA LYS A 522 18.19 -9.84 -8.62
C LYS A 522 17.17 -10.21 -9.69
N ALA A 523 16.54 -11.37 -9.50
CA ALA A 523 15.44 -11.83 -10.34
C ALA A 523 14.30 -12.31 -9.46
N SER A 524 13.06 -12.15 -9.92
CA SER A 524 11.89 -12.65 -9.21
C SER A 524 10.81 -13.12 -10.16
N TYR A 525 10.04 -14.11 -9.69
CA TYR A 525 8.79 -14.57 -10.28
C TYR A 525 7.74 -14.67 -9.19
N ASN A 526 6.54 -14.15 -9.47
CA ASN A 526 5.40 -14.25 -8.55
C ASN A 526 4.15 -14.57 -9.34
N ARG A 527 3.40 -15.59 -8.90
CA ARG A 527 1.98 -15.73 -9.23
C ARG A 527 1.15 -15.19 -8.08
N MET A 528 0.16 -14.39 -8.41
CA MET A 528 -0.75 -13.76 -7.46
C MET A 528 -2.19 -13.94 -7.91
N THR A 529 -3.09 -14.16 -6.96
CA THR A 529 -4.53 -14.27 -7.21
C THR A 529 -5.28 -13.19 -6.45
N GLN A 530 -6.31 -12.62 -7.09
CA GLN A 530 -7.15 -11.59 -6.50
C GLN A 530 -8.63 -12.00 -6.62
N TYR A 531 -9.32 -11.95 -5.47
CA TYR A 531 -10.74 -12.32 -5.36
C TYR A 531 -11.67 -11.12 -5.20
N ILE A 532 -11.14 -9.91 -5.03
CA ILE A 532 -11.90 -8.68 -4.81
C ILE A 532 -11.58 -7.69 -5.92
N HIS A 533 -12.61 -7.08 -6.49
CA HIS A 533 -12.51 -6.23 -7.67
C HIS A 533 -13.20 -4.89 -7.43
N LEU A 534 -12.65 -3.83 -8.00
CA LEU A 534 -13.25 -2.51 -8.04
C LEU A 534 -13.74 -2.23 -9.46
N LEU A 535 -15.02 -1.99 -9.59
CA LEU A 535 -15.65 -1.60 -10.84
C LEU A 535 -15.87 -0.09 -10.82
N SER A 536 -15.26 0.61 -11.77
CA SER A 536 -15.32 2.07 -11.86
C SER A 536 -15.54 2.51 -13.30
N ASN A 537 -16.42 3.50 -13.50
CA ASN A 537 -16.63 4.13 -14.80
C ASN A 537 -15.62 5.23 -15.11
N THR A 538 -14.79 5.61 -14.14
CA THR A 538 -13.86 6.73 -14.23
C THR A 538 -12.40 6.28 -14.22
N ALA A 539 -11.50 7.11 -14.73
CA ALA A 539 -10.06 6.85 -14.67
C ALA A 539 -9.54 6.92 -13.23
N ALA A 540 -10.04 7.89 -12.44
CA ALA A 540 -9.75 8.02 -11.02
C ALA A 540 -10.83 7.27 -10.22
N ALA A 541 -10.42 6.35 -9.35
CA ALA A 541 -11.38 5.70 -8.46
C ALA A 541 -12.04 6.73 -7.54
N THR A 542 -13.32 6.53 -7.31
CA THR A 542 -14.15 7.37 -6.44
C THR A 542 -14.63 6.56 -5.23
N PRO A 543 -15.04 7.20 -4.14
CA PRO A 543 -15.62 6.50 -3.00
C PRO A 543 -16.88 5.67 -3.33
N PHE A 544 -17.57 5.99 -4.44
CA PHE A 544 -18.83 5.33 -4.86
C PHE A 544 -18.63 4.18 -5.82
N ASP A 545 -17.40 3.88 -6.22
CA ASP A 545 -17.14 2.77 -7.12
C ASP A 545 -17.53 1.45 -6.46
N ILE A 546 -18.02 0.53 -7.28
CA ILE A 546 -18.57 -0.73 -6.79
C ILE A 546 -17.45 -1.71 -6.48
N TRP A 547 -17.29 -2.01 -5.19
CA TRP A 547 -16.49 -3.14 -4.77
C TRP A 547 -17.31 -4.42 -4.83
N THR A 548 -16.77 -5.45 -5.48
CA THR A 548 -17.41 -6.74 -5.60
C THR A 548 -16.40 -7.87 -5.44
N SER A 549 -16.86 -9.07 -5.16
CA SER A 549 -15.98 -10.25 -5.08
C SER A 549 -16.10 -11.12 -6.33
N SER A 550 -15.15 -12.02 -6.48
CA SER A 550 -15.33 -13.18 -7.36
C SER A 550 -16.59 -13.94 -6.97
N SER A 551 -17.31 -14.43 -7.96
CA SER A 551 -18.61 -15.09 -7.83
C SER A 551 -18.73 -16.20 -8.88
N ASN A 552 -19.88 -16.81 -8.99
CA ASN A 552 -20.16 -17.73 -10.10
C ASN A 552 -20.05 -17.07 -11.50
N ASN A 553 -20.14 -15.73 -11.57
CA ASN A 553 -20.06 -14.95 -12.81
C ASN A 553 -18.71 -14.25 -12.99
N ILE A 554 -17.96 -14.01 -11.91
CA ILE A 554 -16.72 -13.22 -11.89
C ILE A 554 -15.57 -14.11 -11.43
N LYS A 555 -14.71 -14.50 -12.36
CA LYS A 555 -13.52 -15.32 -12.04
C LYS A 555 -12.47 -14.49 -11.30
N PRO A 556 -11.65 -15.12 -10.43
CA PRO A 556 -10.48 -14.46 -9.84
C PRO A 556 -9.52 -13.95 -10.91
N GLN A 557 -8.96 -12.76 -10.70
CA GLN A 557 -7.84 -12.29 -11.51
C GLN A 557 -6.57 -13.03 -11.09
N ILE A 558 -5.79 -13.48 -12.07
CA ILE A 558 -4.51 -14.16 -11.85
C ILE A 558 -3.43 -13.38 -12.58
N VAL A 559 -2.34 -13.10 -11.90
CA VAL A 559 -1.19 -12.36 -12.46
C VAL A 559 0.08 -13.16 -12.27
N ASP A 560 0.77 -13.38 -13.37
CA ASP A 560 2.13 -13.89 -13.42
C ASP A 560 3.08 -12.71 -13.67
N GLN A 561 4.00 -12.43 -12.74
CA GLN A 561 4.97 -11.35 -12.87
C GLN A 561 6.39 -11.90 -12.83
N VAL A 562 7.21 -11.49 -13.80
CA VAL A 562 8.67 -11.66 -13.78
C VAL A 562 9.32 -10.29 -13.67
N ALA A 563 10.44 -10.22 -12.95
CA ALA A 563 11.24 -9.00 -12.89
C ALA A 563 12.73 -9.33 -12.78
N LEU A 564 13.57 -8.48 -13.36
CA LEU A 564 15.04 -8.54 -13.31
C LEU A 564 15.57 -7.16 -12.95
N GLY A 565 16.53 -7.08 -12.03
CA GLY A 565 17.09 -5.81 -11.57
C GLY A 565 18.59 -5.86 -11.36
N PHE A 566 19.24 -4.75 -11.71
CA PHE A 566 20.63 -4.45 -11.42
C PHE A 566 20.69 -3.36 -10.35
N PHE A 567 21.46 -3.61 -9.28
CA PHE A 567 21.58 -2.71 -8.13
C PHE A 567 23.04 -2.42 -7.88
N LYS A 568 23.37 -1.15 -7.69
CA LYS A 568 24.75 -0.70 -7.47
C LYS A 568 24.80 0.48 -6.52
N ASN A 569 25.69 0.41 -5.54
CA ASN A 569 26.07 1.54 -4.71
C ASN A 569 27.48 1.98 -5.10
N PHE A 570 27.70 3.29 -5.19
CA PHE A 570 28.99 3.83 -5.61
C PHE A 570 29.26 5.19 -4.98
N GLY A 571 30.53 5.49 -4.79
CA GLY A 571 31.01 6.81 -4.39
C GLY A 571 31.35 7.66 -5.62
N LEU A 572 30.90 8.91 -5.63
CA LEU A 572 31.26 9.89 -6.64
C LEU A 572 31.45 11.26 -5.96
N MET A 573 32.59 11.93 -6.19
CA MET A 573 32.92 13.26 -5.62
C MET A 573 32.70 13.32 -4.10
N GLY A 574 33.15 12.29 -3.36
CA GLY A 574 33.02 12.22 -1.90
C GLY A 574 31.58 11.95 -1.37
N ASN A 575 30.61 11.70 -2.25
CA ASN A 575 29.24 11.39 -1.89
C ASN A 575 28.89 9.94 -2.24
N GLU A 576 27.92 9.36 -1.53
CA GLU A 576 27.45 8.00 -1.71
C GLU A 576 26.08 8.00 -2.44
N TYR A 577 26.01 7.15 -3.46
CA TYR A 577 24.82 7.00 -4.31
C TYR A 577 24.34 5.56 -4.34
N GLU A 578 23.02 5.39 -4.32
CA GLU A 578 22.32 4.14 -4.61
C GLU A 578 21.69 4.24 -5.99
N ALA A 579 21.93 3.26 -6.85
CA ALA A 579 21.32 3.20 -8.16
C ALA A 579 20.66 1.82 -8.40
N SER A 580 19.54 1.81 -9.11
CA SER A 580 18.96 0.58 -9.64
C SER A 580 18.33 0.79 -11.00
N VAL A 581 18.35 -0.28 -11.79
CA VAL A 581 17.60 -0.43 -13.04
C VAL A 581 16.83 -1.74 -12.95
N GLU A 582 15.49 -1.67 -13.06
CA GLU A 582 14.63 -2.84 -12.96
C GLU A 582 13.73 -2.95 -14.18
N GLY A 583 13.68 -4.13 -14.81
CA GLY A 583 12.71 -4.46 -15.86
C GLY A 583 11.65 -5.41 -15.31
N TYR A 584 10.39 -5.25 -15.75
CA TYR A 584 9.30 -6.12 -15.36
C TYR A 584 8.36 -6.44 -16.51
N TYR A 585 7.71 -7.60 -16.42
CA TYR A 585 6.62 -8.03 -17.28
C TYR A 585 5.55 -8.71 -16.45
N LYS A 586 4.27 -8.34 -16.67
CA LYS A 586 3.09 -8.95 -16.06
C LYS A 586 2.18 -9.52 -17.16
N ASP A 587 1.77 -10.77 -16.99
CA ASP A 587 0.67 -11.41 -17.71
C ASP A 587 -0.55 -11.47 -16.77
N LEU A 588 -1.67 -10.87 -17.21
CA LEU A 588 -2.86 -10.72 -16.40
C LEU A 588 -4.03 -11.49 -17.04
N LYS A 589 -4.60 -12.44 -16.30
CA LYS A 589 -5.76 -13.23 -16.74
C LYS A 589 -7.03 -12.78 -16.05
N ASN A 590 -8.17 -13.05 -16.68
CA ASN A 590 -9.50 -12.73 -16.19
C ASN A 590 -9.65 -11.23 -15.84
N GLN A 591 -9.09 -10.37 -16.68
CA GLN A 591 -9.25 -8.92 -16.51
C GLN A 591 -10.69 -8.55 -16.80
N ILE A 592 -11.22 -7.61 -16.03
CA ILE A 592 -12.62 -7.18 -16.07
C ILE A 592 -12.70 -5.80 -16.72
N ASP A 593 -13.59 -5.66 -17.67
CA ASP A 593 -14.05 -4.38 -18.19
C ASP A 593 -15.58 -4.46 -18.38
N TYR A 594 -16.22 -3.49 -18.97
CA TYR A 594 -17.66 -3.46 -19.22
C TYR A 594 -17.96 -3.01 -20.65
N ALA A 595 -19.12 -3.37 -21.14
CA ALA A 595 -19.59 -3.00 -22.47
C ALA A 595 -19.60 -1.46 -22.66
N ASP A 596 -19.53 -1.00 -23.92
CA ASP A 596 -19.60 0.43 -24.21
C ASP A 596 -20.96 1.00 -23.78
N ASN A 597 -20.93 2.20 -23.22
CA ASN A 597 -22.10 2.92 -22.70
C ASN A 597 -22.84 2.24 -21.53
N THR A 598 -22.20 1.29 -20.83
CA THR A 598 -22.77 0.68 -19.62
C THR A 598 -22.83 1.70 -18.48
N ASN A 599 -23.98 1.81 -17.84
CA ASN A 599 -24.12 2.48 -16.56
C ASN A 599 -24.02 1.44 -15.44
N LEU A 600 -22.94 1.52 -14.65
CA LEU A 600 -22.77 0.65 -13.47
C LEU A 600 -23.53 1.16 -12.25
N PHE A 601 -23.87 2.45 -12.22
CA PHE A 601 -24.54 3.07 -11.09
C PHE A 601 -26.01 2.62 -11.02
N LEU A 602 -26.44 2.13 -9.87
CA LEU A 602 -27.79 1.61 -9.63
C LEU A 602 -28.22 0.48 -10.59
N ASN A 603 -27.29 -0.26 -11.15
CA ASN A 603 -27.57 -1.37 -12.05
C ASN A 603 -27.60 -2.70 -11.29
N PRO A 604 -28.78 -3.31 -11.04
CA PRO A 604 -28.91 -4.57 -10.30
C PRO A 604 -28.32 -5.76 -11.07
N THR A 605 -28.24 -5.62 -12.38
CA THR A 605 -27.76 -6.66 -13.30
C THR A 605 -26.38 -6.33 -13.88
N PHE A 606 -25.58 -5.47 -13.19
CA PHE A 606 -24.27 -5.02 -13.68
C PHE A 606 -23.35 -6.18 -14.10
N GLU A 607 -23.50 -7.37 -13.50
CA GLU A 607 -22.71 -8.54 -13.88
C GLU A 607 -23.00 -9.03 -15.31
N LYS A 608 -24.18 -8.71 -15.88
CA LYS A 608 -24.50 -8.99 -17.29
C LYS A 608 -23.58 -8.20 -18.21
N ASP A 609 -23.28 -6.94 -17.85
CA ASP A 609 -22.55 -5.99 -18.69
C ASP A 609 -21.03 -6.11 -18.54
N LEU A 610 -20.55 -7.00 -17.64
CA LEU A 610 -19.13 -7.24 -17.47
C LEU A 610 -18.58 -8.09 -18.62
N LEU A 611 -17.42 -7.71 -19.09
CA LEU A 611 -16.66 -8.39 -20.13
C LEU A 611 -15.29 -8.81 -19.57
N PHE A 612 -14.79 -9.95 -20.06
CA PHE A 612 -13.60 -10.57 -19.52
C PHE A 612 -12.55 -10.79 -20.61
N GLY A 613 -11.30 -10.72 -20.21
CA GLY A 613 -10.20 -10.97 -21.12
C GLY A 613 -8.86 -11.03 -20.42
N LYS A 614 -7.83 -10.62 -21.10
CA LYS A 614 -6.45 -10.62 -20.63
C LYS A 614 -5.85 -9.23 -20.64
N GLY A 615 -4.76 -9.06 -19.89
CA GLY A 615 -3.99 -7.84 -19.86
C GLY A 615 -2.50 -8.13 -19.88
N ARG A 616 -1.70 -7.12 -20.15
CA ARG A 616 -0.25 -7.13 -19.98
C ARG A 616 0.24 -5.80 -19.50
N ALA A 617 1.28 -5.81 -18.67
CA ALA A 617 1.96 -4.59 -18.27
C ALA A 617 3.47 -4.85 -18.23
N TYR A 618 4.26 -3.93 -18.76
CA TYR A 618 5.71 -4.05 -18.82
C TYR A 618 6.38 -2.70 -18.78
N GLY A 619 7.63 -2.70 -18.34
CA GLY A 619 8.38 -1.45 -18.27
C GLY A 619 9.78 -1.59 -17.70
N ILE A 620 10.49 -0.46 -17.71
CA ILE A 620 11.81 -0.29 -17.13
C ILE A 620 11.76 0.86 -16.13
N GLU A 621 12.31 0.62 -14.96
CA GLU A 621 12.39 1.57 -13.84
C GLU A 621 13.86 1.95 -13.59
N PHE A 622 14.15 3.25 -13.48
CA PHE A 622 15.44 3.79 -13.11
C PHE A 622 15.31 4.54 -11.80
N PHE A 623 16.23 4.31 -10.90
CA PHE A 623 16.28 4.97 -9.61
C PHE A 623 17.70 5.36 -9.25
N LEU A 624 17.89 6.61 -8.85
CA LEU A 624 19.16 7.13 -8.36
C LEU A 624 18.89 7.94 -7.09
N LYS A 625 19.54 7.59 -6.00
CA LYS A 625 19.34 8.23 -4.69
C LYS A 625 20.69 8.65 -4.10
N LYS A 626 20.72 9.84 -3.50
CA LYS A 626 21.84 10.37 -2.73
C LYS A 626 21.39 10.54 -1.28
N ASN A 627 22.04 9.83 -0.36
CA ASN A 627 21.63 9.78 1.05
C ASN A 627 22.37 10.76 1.96
N LYS A 628 23.56 11.26 1.58
CA LYS A 628 24.43 12.04 2.44
C LYS A 628 24.82 13.40 1.84
N GLY A 629 25.26 14.30 2.71
CA GLY A 629 25.71 15.64 2.37
C GLY A 629 24.62 16.70 2.49
N LYS A 630 24.97 17.96 2.19
CA LYS A 630 24.01 19.08 2.26
C LYS A 630 22.84 18.92 1.27
N LEU A 631 23.12 18.38 0.08
CA LEU A 631 22.09 18.02 -0.91
C LEU A 631 21.85 16.53 -0.85
N THR A 632 20.61 16.13 -0.56
CA THR A 632 20.11 14.75 -0.58
C THR A 632 18.85 14.66 -1.43
N GLY A 633 18.43 13.44 -1.80
CA GLY A 633 17.22 13.26 -2.60
C GLY A 633 17.34 12.10 -3.57
N TRP A 634 16.39 12.04 -4.53
CA TRP A 634 16.38 10.99 -5.55
C TRP A 634 15.78 11.46 -6.87
N ALA A 635 16.15 10.76 -7.92
CA ALA A 635 15.50 10.79 -9.21
C ALA A 635 14.91 9.41 -9.49
N SER A 636 13.65 9.36 -9.90
CA SER A 636 12.98 8.15 -10.37
C SER A 636 12.41 8.37 -11.77
N TYR A 637 12.63 7.41 -12.66
CA TYR A 637 12.04 7.43 -13.99
C TYR A 637 11.49 6.05 -14.33
N THR A 638 10.30 6.02 -14.88
CA THR A 638 9.63 4.80 -15.35
C THR A 638 9.20 4.99 -16.79
N LEU A 639 9.60 4.06 -17.64
CA LEU A 639 9.04 3.86 -18.97
C LEU A 639 8.16 2.61 -18.90
N GLY A 640 6.84 2.76 -19.06
CA GLY A 640 5.91 1.66 -18.86
C GLY A 640 4.76 1.65 -19.84
N LYS A 641 4.13 0.49 -20.00
CA LYS A 641 2.92 0.30 -20.78
C LYS A 641 2.00 -0.70 -20.08
N SER A 642 0.70 -0.42 -20.10
CA SER A 642 -0.34 -1.30 -19.57
C SER A 642 -1.50 -1.36 -20.54
N GLU A 643 -1.85 -2.57 -20.99
CA GLU A 643 -2.86 -2.82 -22.01
C GLU A 643 -3.78 -3.96 -21.61
N ARG A 644 -4.99 -3.93 -22.17
CA ARG A 644 -6.00 -5.01 -22.08
C ARG A 644 -6.44 -5.45 -23.46
N GLN A 645 -6.87 -6.70 -23.56
CA GLN A 645 -7.56 -7.26 -24.68
C GLN A 645 -8.79 -8.00 -24.14
N ILE A 646 -9.94 -7.40 -24.30
CA ILE A 646 -11.22 -7.89 -23.77
C ILE A 646 -12.09 -8.27 -24.95
N GLU A 647 -12.69 -9.46 -24.91
CA GLU A 647 -13.58 -9.92 -25.96
C GLU A 647 -14.83 -9.02 -26.04
N GLY A 648 -15.19 -8.60 -27.22
CA GLY A 648 -16.31 -7.69 -27.49
C GLY A 648 -15.96 -6.21 -27.36
N LEU A 649 -14.72 -5.84 -26.98
CA LEU A 649 -14.27 -4.45 -26.90
C LEU A 649 -13.15 -4.18 -27.89
N ASN A 650 -13.10 -2.93 -28.39
CA ASN A 650 -12.04 -2.43 -29.26
C ASN A 650 -11.75 -3.39 -30.44
N GLN A 651 -12.81 -4.01 -31.03
CA GLN A 651 -12.70 -5.00 -32.12
C GLN A 651 -11.79 -6.19 -31.75
N ASN A 652 -11.74 -6.56 -30.47
CA ASN A 652 -10.85 -7.56 -29.90
C ASN A 652 -9.35 -7.23 -30.01
N ASN A 653 -8.97 -5.98 -30.29
CA ASN A 653 -7.59 -5.52 -30.30
C ASN A 653 -7.13 -5.10 -28.91
N TRP A 654 -5.80 -5.04 -28.72
CA TRP A 654 -5.20 -4.45 -27.53
C TRP A 654 -5.52 -2.95 -27.45
N TYR A 655 -5.86 -2.47 -26.25
CA TYR A 655 -6.06 -1.06 -25.95
C TYR A 655 -5.43 -0.71 -24.61
N PRO A 656 -4.97 0.55 -24.41
CA PRO A 656 -4.35 0.95 -23.17
C PRO A 656 -5.36 0.95 -22.01
N THR A 657 -4.89 0.57 -20.83
CA THR A 657 -5.72 0.73 -19.62
C THR A 657 -5.92 2.21 -19.31
N ARG A 658 -7.03 2.55 -18.66
CA ARG A 658 -7.37 3.94 -18.29
C ARG A 658 -6.36 4.61 -17.35
N TYR A 659 -5.44 3.86 -16.75
CA TYR A 659 -4.35 4.33 -15.89
C TYR A 659 -2.97 4.12 -16.51
N ASP A 660 -2.88 3.82 -17.81
CA ASP A 660 -1.62 3.68 -18.51
C ASP A 660 -0.85 5.01 -18.54
N ARG A 661 0.42 4.95 -18.17
CA ARG A 661 1.37 6.07 -18.17
C ARG A 661 2.65 5.64 -18.82
N THR A 662 2.97 6.22 -19.98
CA THR A 662 4.18 5.85 -20.72
C THR A 662 5.44 6.35 -20.04
N HIS A 663 5.45 7.62 -19.61
CA HIS A 663 6.59 8.23 -18.92
C HIS A 663 6.15 8.77 -17.56
N THR A 664 6.92 8.44 -16.53
CA THR A 664 6.78 9.01 -15.19
C THR A 664 8.17 9.38 -14.68
N LEU A 665 8.41 10.69 -14.47
CA LEU A 665 9.65 11.23 -13.95
C LEU A 665 9.37 11.99 -12.66
N ASN A 666 10.10 11.67 -11.58
CA ASN A 666 10.08 12.46 -10.35
C ASN A 666 11.51 12.80 -9.93
N LEU A 667 11.73 14.05 -9.61
CA LEU A 667 12.96 14.58 -9.04
C LEU A 667 12.66 15.15 -7.66
N VAL A 668 13.29 14.62 -6.63
CA VAL A 668 13.12 15.06 -5.25
C VAL A 668 14.47 15.53 -4.71
N GLY A 669 14.54 16.77 -4.27
CA GLY A 669 15.73 17.36 -3.73
C GLY A 669 15.49 17.97 -2.36
N GLN A 670 16.46 17.81 -1.45
CA GLN A 670 16.50 18.43 -0.13
C GLN A 670 17.86 19.05 0.07
N TYR A 671 17.92 20.31 0.49
CA TYR A 671 19.16 21.04 0.72
C TYR A 671 19.19 21.62 2.12
N GLU A 672 20.11 21.15 2.94
CA GLU A 672 20.39 21.71 4.29
C GLU A 672 21.26 22.96 4.14
N LEU A 673 20.63 24.15 4.09
CA LEU A 673 21.33 25.42 3.95
C LEU A 673 22.23 25.68 5.17
N ASN A 674 21.68 25.44 6.37
CA ASN A 674 22.38 25.51 7.65
C ASN A 674 21.58 24.75 8.73
N ASN A 675 22.03 24.76 9.97
CA ASN A 675 21.39 24.03 11.09
C ASN A 675 19.92 24.46 11.36
N ARG A 676 19.46 25.57 10.79
CA ARG A 676 18.09 26.09 10.98
C ARG A 676 17.23 26.00 9.75
N TRP A 677 17.81 26.16 8.57
CA TRP A 677 17.07 26.22 7.32
C TRP A 677 17.37 25.01 6.45
N SER A 678 16.33 24.33 6.02
CA SER A 678 16.37 23.33 4.97
C SER A 678 15.36 23.69 3.88
N LEU A 679 15.74 23.43 2.62
CA LEU A 679 14.92 23.65 1.45
C LEU A 679 14.55 22.31 0.86
N GLY A 680 13.33 22.20 0.31
CA GLY A 680 12.84 21.02 -0.39
C GLY A 680 12.28 21.40 -1.76
N ALA A 681 12.46 20.53 -2.74
CA ALA A 681 11.89 20.66 -4.07
C ALA A 681 11.40 19.31 -4.60
N ILE A 682 10.26 19.31 -5.26
CA ILE A 682 9.74 18.17 -6.02
C ILE A 682 9.37 18.65 -7.42
N PHE A 683 9.92 18.00 -8.45
CA PHE A 683 9.43 18.13 -9.80
C PHE A 683 8.88 16.79 -10.26
N SER A 684 7.67 16.80 -10.80
CA SER A 684 7.02 15.62 -11.37
C SER A 684 6.59 15.90 -12.81
N TYR A 685 6.85 14.95 -13.70
CA TYR A 685 6.33 14.91 -15.06
C TYR A 685 5.73 13.53 -15.33
N VAL A 686 4.50 13.49 -15.82
CA VAL A 686 3.79 12.25 -16.13
C VAL A 686 2.99 12.40 -17.39
N THR A 687 3.14 11.49 -18.37
CA THR A 687 2.32 11.47 -19.57
C THR A 687 0.83 11.33 -19.26
N GLY A 688 -0.02 11.95 -20.08
CA GLY A 688 -1.46 11.90 -19.95
C GLY A 688 -2.02 10.47 -20.00
N VAL A 689 -3.08 10.21 -19.25
CA VAL A 689 -3.80 8.92 -19.30
C VAL A 689 -4.62 8.81 -20.57
N PRO A 690 -4.86 7.59 -21.07
CA PRO A 690 -5.81 7.35 -22.14
C PRO A 690 -7.24 7.74 -21.74
N TYR A 691 -7.94 8.32 -22.67
CA TYR A 691 -9.34 8.71 -22.54
C TYR A 691 -10.10 8.32 -23.81
N SER A 692 -11.33 7.85 -23.67
CA SER A 692 -12.22 7.57 -24.82
C SER A 692 -13.05 8.82 -25.08
N LEU A 693 -12.60 9.67 -26.01
CA LEU A 693 -13.31 10.88 -26.37
C LEU A 693 -14.50 10.52 -27.28
N PRO A 694 -15.74 11.00 -26.96
CA PRO A 694 -16.85 10.88 -27.88
C PRO A 694 -16.53 11.55 -29.22
N GLU A 695 -16.67 10.82 -30.33
CA GLU A 695 -16.43 11.31 -31.69
C GLU A 695 -17.72 11.39 -32.51
N GLN A 696 -18.80 10.82 -32.01
CA GLN A 696 -20.10 10.79 -32.63
C GLN A 696 -21.17 11.30 -31.67
N LYS A 697 -22.33 11.59 -32.21
CA LYS A 697 -23.53 11.92 -31.42
C LYS A 697 -24.75 11.19 -31.97
N ILE A 698 -25.65 10.86 -31.10
CA ILE A 698 -27.00 10.42 -31.41
C ILE A 698 -27.98 11.52 -31.01
N ILE A 699 -29.09 11.61 -31.70
CA ILE A 699 -30.20 12.49 -31.31
C ILE A 699 -31.27 11.62 -30.67
N GLN A 700 -31.52 11.85 -29.39
CA GLN A 700 -32.56 11.18 -28.62
C GLN A 700 -33.56 12.23 -28.15
N ASP A 701 -34.80 12.11 -28.57
CA ASP A 701 -35.88 13.09 -28.24
C ASP A 701 -35.50 14.55 -28.52
N GLY A 702 -34.79 14.78 -29.64
CA GLY A 702 -34.34 16.10 -30.05
C GLY A 702 -33.06 16.60 -29.34
N THR A 703 -32.55 15.85 -28.36
CA THR A 703 -31.35 16.19 -27.61
C THR A 703 -30.13 15.44 -28.20
N PRO A 704 -29.08 16.14 -28.60
CA PRO A 704 -27.86 15.50 -29.07
C PRO A 704 -27.05 14.95 -27.86
N ILE A 705 -26.74 13.65 -27.89
CA ILE A 705 -25.97 12.94 -26.88
C ILE A 705 -24.62 12.52 -27.50
N PRO A 706 -23.48 12.97 -26.96
CA PRO A 706 -22.17 12.51 -27.40
C PRO A 706 -21.98 11.02 -27.09
N ILE A 707 -21.55 10.24 -28.06
CA ILE A 707 -21.22 8.82 -27.90
C ILE A 707 -19.82 8.51 -28.39
N THR A 708 -19.17 7.57 -27.72
CA THR A 708 -17.93 6.99 -28.19
C THR A 708 -18.27 5.87 -29.19
N PRO A 709 -17.71 5.90 -30.41
CA PRO A 709 -17.93 4.83 -31.38
C PRO A 709 -17.47 3.49 -30.82
N GLN A 710 -18.21 2.43 -31.15
CA GLN A 710 -17.78 1.07 -30.80
C GLN A 710 -16.37 0.78 -31.35
N GLY A 711 -15.49 0.27 -30.52
CA GLY A 711 -14.13 -0.10 -30.90
C GLY A 711 -13.09 1.03 -30.82
N THR A 712 -13.39 2.14 -30.12
CA THR A 712 -12.46 3.24 -29.90
C THR A 712 -12.15 3.46 -28.42
N ARG A 713 -11.55 2.46 -27.77
CA ARG A 713 -11.11 2.59 -26.39
C ARG A 713 -9.77 3.32 -26.28
N GLY A 714 -9.72 4.39 -25.49
CA GLY A 714 -8.50 5.15 -25.23
C GLY A 714 -7.91 5.79 -26.49
N ASN A 715 -8.77 6.32 -27.39
CA ASN A 715 -8.39 6.91 -28.66
C ASN A 715 -7.56 8.19 -28.53
N VAL A 716 -7.64 8.89 -27.41
CA VAL A 716 -6.84 10.09 -27.13
C VAL A 716 -6.12 9.97 -25.79
N ARG A 717 -5.11 10.81 -25.58
CA ARG A 717 -4.52 11.01 -24.24
C ARG A 717 -4.87 12.41 -23.76
N VAL A 718 -5.19 12.50 -22.46
CA VAL A 718 -5.31 13.81 -21.81
C VAL A 718 -3.95 14.51 -21.84
N PRO A 719 -3.89 15.86 -21.73
CA PRO A 719 -2.62 16.56 -21.68
C PRO A 719 -1.70 16.07 -20.56
N ASP A 720 -0.38 16.16 -20.81
CA ASP A 720 0.62 15.73 -19.84
C ASP A 720 0.55 16.54 -18.55
N TYR A 721 0.76 15.84 -17.44
CA TYR A 721 0.84 16.42 -16.11
C TYR A 721 2.29 16.78 -15.76
N HIS A 722 2.52 18.00 -15.29
CA HIS A 722 3.79 18.34 -14.65
C HIS A 722 3.61 19.42 -13.58
N ARG A 723 4.46 19.39 -12.56
CA ARG A 723 4.37 20.28 -11.41
C ARG A 723 5.71 20.45 -10.74
N LEU A 724 5.95 21.65 -10.21
CA LEU A 724 7.05 21.97 -9.30
C LEU A 724 6.47 22.40 -7.94
N ASP A 725 6.93 21.76 -6.87
CA ASP A 725 6.61 22.12 -5.49
C ASP A 725 7.88 22.51 -4.74
N LEU A 726 7.83 23.55 -3.94
CA LEU A 726 8.95 24.04 -3.13
C LEU A 726 8.56 24.11 -1.67
N SER A 727 9.54 23.91 -0.77
CA SER A 727 9.37 24.14 0.67
C SER A 727 10.62 24.71 1.31
N ALA A 728 10.42 25.41 2.43
CA ALA A 728 11.46 25.89 3.31
C ALA A 728 11.07 25.59 4.76
N THR A 729 11.92 24.90 5.49
CA THR A 729 11.70 24.57 6.90
C THR A 729 12.66 25.37 7.77
N HIS A 730 12.12 26.11 8.75
CA HIS A 730 12.87 26.86 9.74
C HIS A 730 12.73 26.24 11.12
N ARG A 731 13.85 25.78 11.69
CA ARG A 731 13.92 25.23 13.06
C ARG A 731 14.20 26.34 14.06
N ASN A 732 13.32 26.49 15.07
CA ASN A 732 13.44 27.50 16.06
C ASN A 732 14.60 27.23 17.03
N LYS A 733 15.36 28.30 17.44
CA LYS A 733 16.38 28.17 18.48
C LYS A 733 15.78 28.01 19.89
N ARG A 734 14.68 28.71 20.14
CA ARG A 734 14.04 28.68 21.45
C ARG A 734 13.16 27.43 21.54
N LYS A 735 13.41 26.64 22.59
CA LYS A 735 12.58 25.48 22.89
C LYS A 735 11.26 25.92 23.47
N LEU A 736 10.15 25.36 23.01
CA LEU A 736 8.84 25.58 23.59
C LEU A 736 8.83 25.00 25.01
N PHE A 737 8.37 25.77 26.01
CA PHE A 737 8.42 25.40 27.44
C PHE A 737 9.81 24.89 27.92
N LYS A 738 10.90 25.39 27.37
CA LYS A 738 12.29 25.02 27.68
C LYS A 738 12.71 23.60 27.30
N LYS A 739 11.82 22.76 26.77
CA LYS A 739 12.09 21.34 26.42
C LYS A 739 11.73 20.96 24.99
N GLY A 740 10.66 21.50 24.41
CA GLY A 740 10.15 21.09 23.12
C GLY A 740 10.85 21.73 21.92
N ASP A 741 11.09 20.93 20.88
CA ASP A 741 11.59 21.42 19.59
C ASP A 741 10.40 21.91 18.74
N THR A 742 10.60 23.00 17.99
CA THR A 742 9.59 23.54 17.10
C THR A 742 10.17 23.98 15.77
N GLU A 743 9.34 23.90 14.72
CA GLU A 743 9.72 24.32 13.38
C GLU A 743 8.54 24.92 12.61
N TRP A 744 8.83 25.86 11.73
CA TRP A 744 7.92 26.38 10.73
C TRP A 744 8.26 25.76 9.37
N VAL A 745 7.22 25.30 8.69
CA VAL A 745 7.31 24.79 7.31
C VAL A 745 6.49 25.69 6.42
N PHE A 746 7.15 26.32 5.46
CA PHE A 746 6.54 27.09 4.39
C PHE A 746 6.60 26.25 3.14
N SER A 747 5.50 26.08 2.42
CA SER A 747 5.51 25.35 1.16
C SER A 747 4.63 26.03 0.11
N ILE A 748 4.98 25.84 -1.14
CA ILE A 748 4.27 26.29 -2.31
C ILE A 748 4.06 25.08 -3.22
N TYR A 749 2.81 24.71 -3.37
CA TYR A 749 2.39 23.67 -4.30
C TYR A 749 2.09 24.31 -5.65
N ASN A 750 2.52 23.66 -6.75
CA ASN A 750 2.29 24.11 -8.11
C ASN A 750 2.82 25.54 -8.37
N VAL A 751 4.12 25.73 -8.18
CA VAL A 751 4.82 27.04 -8.21
C VAL A 751 4.50 27.89 -9.45
N TYR A 752 4.35 27.28 -10.62
CA TYR A 752 4.05 27.98 -11.87
C TYR A 752 2.58 27.91 -12.30
N ALA A 753 1.68 27.59 -11.34
CA ALA A 753 0.23 27.66 -11.51
C ALA A 753 -0.33 26.90 -12.74
N ARG A 754 0.26 25.75 -13.09
CA ARG A 754 -0.22 24.94 -14.21
C ARG A 754 -1.61 24.35 -13.90
N ARG A 755 -2.51 24.47 -14.85
CA ARG A 755 -3.81 23.82 -14.83
C ARG A 755 -3.67 22.37 -15.31
N ASN A 756 -3.28 21.48 -14.39
CA ASN A 756 -3.16 20.06 -14.70
C ASN A 756 -4.54 19.41 -14.89
N PRO A 757 -4.70 18.47 -15.85
CA PRO A 757 -5.98 17.84 -16.08
C PRO A 757 -6.38 16.90 -14.92
N PHE A 758 -7.59 17.07 -14.42
CA PHE A 758 -8.25 16.10 -13.53
C PHE A 758 -9.19 15.20 -14.34
N ALA A 759 -10.05 15.82 -15.14
CA ALA A 759 -10.98 15.13 -16.03
C ALA A 759 -11.01 15.84 -17.39
N VAL A 760 -11.30 15.06 -18.41
CA VAL A 760 -11.62 15.57 -19.75
C VAL A 760 -12.97 14.95 -20.14
N TYR A 761 -13.86 15.76 -20.71
CA TYR A 761 -15.15 15.28 -21.21
C TYR A 761 -15.52 16.01 -22.50
N GLY A 762 -16.30 15.33 -23.32
CA GLY A 762 -16.84 15.93 -24.54
C GLY A 762 -18.07 16.77 -24.22
N LYS A 763 -18.10 18.02 -24.68
CA LYS A 763 -19.29 18.89 -24.65
C LYS A 763 -19.65 19.27 -26.08
N ILE A 764 -20.93 19.23 -26.42
CA ILE A 764 -21.41 19.73 -27.71
C ILE A 764 -21.18 21.23 -27.75
N ASN A 765 -20.55 21.73 -28.82
CA ASN A 765 -20.35 23.15 -29.03
C ASN A 765 -21.71 23.85 -29.19
N GLU A 766 -21.97 24.91 -28.42
CA GLU A 766 -23.25 25.63 -28.44
C GLU A 766 -23.44 26.43 -29.71
N ASP A 767 -22.36 26.93 -30.32
CA ASP A 767 -22.37 27.72 -31.56
C ASP A 767 -22.35 26.82 -32.81
N ASN A 768 -21.81 25.59 -32.68
CA ASN A 768 -21.75 24.62 -33.75
C ASN A 768 -22.12 23.22 -33.24
N PRO A 769 -23.41 22.85 -33.25
CA PRO A 769 -23.88 21.58 -32.69
C PRO A 769 -23.34 20.31 -33.40
N VAL A 770 -22.64 20.47 -34.50
CA VAL A 770 -21.92 19.37 -35.19
C VAL A 770 -20.61 19.04 -34.48
N GLN A 771 -20.00 20.01 -33.80
CA GLN A 771 -18.70 19.88 -33.14
C GLN A 771 -18.87 19.42 -31.67
N ILE A 772 -17.95 18.55 -31.27
CA ILE A 772 -17.76 18.16 -29.86
C ILE A 772 -16.45 18.75 -29.38
N ASP A 773 -16.52 19.61 -28.38
CA ASP A 773 -15.34 20.22 -27.76
C ASP A 773 -14.84 19.35 -26.61
N GLY A 774 -13.52 19.13 -26.53
CA GLY A 774 -12.89 18.48 -25.38
C GLY A 774 -12.67 19.50 -24.26
N ILE A 775 -13.44 19.40 -23.18
CA ILE A 775 -13.33 20.28 -22.03
C ILE A 775 -12.40 19.65 -20.98
N GLN A 776 -11.33 20.37 -20.63
CA GLN A 776 -10.44 19.99 -19.54
C GLN A 776 -10.86 20.65 -18.24
N GLN A 777 -11.07 19.84 -17.21
CA GLN A 777 -11.31 20.30 -15.84
C GLN A 777 -10.03 20.11 -15.01
N SER A 778 -9.65 21.13 -14.24
CA SER A 778 -8.54 21.10 -13.28
C SER A 778 -9.08 21.36 -11.89
N ILE A 779 -8.58 20.66 -10.86
CA ILE A 779 -8.97 20.90 -9.46
C ILE A 779 -8.10 22.00 -8.88
N ILE A 780 -6.77 21.84 -8.98
CA ILE A 780 -5.80 22.84 -8.52
C ILE A 780 -5.13 23.46 -9.75
N GLY A 781 -5.67 24.58 -10.18
CA GLY A 781 -5.14 25.32 -11.35
C GLY A 781 -4.32 26.55 -10.98
N SER A 782 -3.98 26.75 -9.69
CA SER A 782 -3.26 27.90 -9.16
C SER A 782 -2.09 27.48 -8.28
N LEU A 783 -1.22 28.43 -7.99
CA LEU A 783 -0.21 28.33 -6.94
C LEU A 783 -0.92 28.25 -5.58
N VAL A 784 -0.54 27.29 -4.73
CA VAL A 784 -1.14 27.12 -3.40
C VAL A 784 -0.05 27.23 -2.33
N PRO A 785 0.05 28.38 -1.64
CA PRO A 785 0.95 28.53 -0.51
C PRO A 785 0.38 27.84 0.73
N SER A 786 1.25 27.37 1.61
CA SER A 786 0.87 26.84 2.91
C SER A 786 1.94 27.09 3.96
N ILE A 787 1.49 27.14 5.21
CA ILE A 787 2.33 27.29 6.39
C ILE A 787 1.89 26.30 7.45
N THR A 788 2.85 25.65 8.09
CA THR A 788 2.60 24.71 9.18
C THR A 788 3.58 24.94 10.32
N TYR A 789 3.07 24.95 11.54
CA TYR A 789 3.85 24.99 12.76
C TYR A 789 3.86 23.61 13.40
N ASN A 790 5.04 22.96 13.46
CA ASN A 790 5.25 21.66 14.08
C ASN A 790 5.90 21.83 15.44
N PHE A 791 5.55 20.96 16.38
CA PHE A 791 6.15 20.89 17.71
C PHE A 791 6.36 19.45 18.16
N LYS A 792 7.37 19.25 19.00
CA LYS A 792 7.69 17.97 19.63
C LYS A 792 8.19 18.21 21.06
N PHE A 793 7.58 17.50 22.02
CA PHE A 793 7.94 17.52 23.43
C PHE A 793 8.53 16.21 23.92
#